data_2486cc8a4773e5d1291c1f7db9dd4449
#
_entry.id   2486cc8a4773e5d1291c1f7db9dd4449
#
_cell.length_a   1.000
_cell.length_b   1.000
_cell.length_c   1.000
_cell.angle_alpha   90.00
_cell.angle_beta   90.00
_cell.angle_gamma   90.00
#
_symmetry.space_group_name_H-M   'P 1'
#
loop_
_entity.id
_entity.type
_entity.pdbx_description
1 polymer ?
#
loop_
_entity_poly.entity_id
_entity_poly.type
_entity_poly.pdbx_seq_one_letter_code
_entity_poly.pdbx_strand_id
1 'polypeptide(L)'
;MIQINKSYLSCLGGINSLCADVVIDKRETITLRFSLSKEKTAGLCVGRGDAFVMALLPMAIHGRHEVVCEDPLSDRLQYHLNQDLIPALTLESDRKNRCFAHITAPLAIEKYKGACAVAAGFSDGPAFFRTLKRHGRSSLYPLTHIAVWNLEGKAGAEDFQKSCRQAAVLAREQGLETLFLSSNLGEVLDEKLDAVSVFREMACALALEPMLGMYLCSSDRYAPVFRYDAQNCAAYGLLIVELAATESLRFYLSGPEETDIVSRDSREQIVVGEPYTEMVEESVRLCAQVLLHGKSQTMWFSVPKEYGRYLTEDRADAFVAALLTTAMREGTDIVCKTAVSRQMLYQVNQYLIPMLLSQEGGEYHAVTVRAEPADSLLECEGAACTGGTGGVDCMFTLLQDQKLPLGSRHKLTHLFLANDGAIEGDMPKETLRRMMDRAERKIVPELGLRTLGIDTNLSQILPEKFFKVVNFRHGAAILALQKLLGTGLISSGYRYFEPRADDAGIAYCDMLIAACLSTEYTVFHSTGAGFSRIQKLEQLSQFPLARHVLHPCIYVTPKINCGTCGKCLRTQVSLYALGELERFSDVFDVDKFKKKTTILARQYAETWISNSPNCHVEEGLAQLEKKGDNLLLIKLLAVGIVIGRTVKRTYRRFCRSGLYNLFMKF
;
A
#
# COMPACT_ATOMS: atom_id res chain seq x y z
N MET A 1 -15.24 3.68 -25.14
CA MET A 1 -16.07 3.21 -24.01
C MET A 1 -16.24 1.71 -24.15
N ILE A 2 -16.06 0.97 -23.06
CA ILE A 2 -16.29 -0.49 -22.98
C ILE A 2 -17.50 -0.69 -22.07
N GLN A 3 -18.52 -1.38 -22.56
CA GLN A 3 -19.69 -1.75 -21.76
C GLN A 3 -19.71 -3.25 -21.57
N ILE A 4 -19.77 -3.72 -20.33
CA ILE A 4 -19.88 -5.12 -19.95
C ILE A 4 -21.31 -5.36 -19.49
N ASN A 5 -22.05 -6.17 -20.25
CA ASN A 5 -23.43 -6.52 -19.94
C ASN A 5 -23.46 -7.56 -18.81
N LYS A 6 -24.64 -7.82 -18.26
CA LYS A 6 -24.81 -8.82 -17.20
C LYS A 6 -24.28 -10.18 -17.58
N SER A 7 -23.55 -10.80 -16.65
CA SER A 7 -23.04 -12.13 -16.82
C SER A 7 -24.14 -13.20 -16.79
N TYR A 8 -23.93 -14.27 -17.52
CA TYR A 8 -24.85 -15.40 -17.61
C TYR A 8 -24.13 -16.73 -17.72
N LEU A 9 -24.81 -17.81 -17.39
CA LEU A 9 -24.31 -19.17 -17.63
C LEU A 9 -24.78 -19.67 -19.00
N SER A 10 -23.83 -20.22 -19.77
CA SER A 10 -24.08 -20.96 -21.00
C SER A 10 -23.67 -22.40 -20.84
N CYS A 11 -24.51 -23.36 -21.26
CA CYS A 11 -24.20 -24.78 -21.20
C CYS A 11 -24.15 -25.34 -22.63
N LEU A 12 -22.97 -25.81 -23.04
CA LEU A 12 -22.76 -26.40 -24.36
C LEU A 12 -21.94 -27.68 -24.23
N GLY A 13 -22.47 -28.81 -24.76
CA GLY A 13 -21.72 -30.07 -24.79
C GLY A 13 -21.24 -30.61 -23.43
N GLY A 14 -21.95 -30.32 -22.33
CA GLY A 14 -21.56 -30.75 -20.97
C GLY A 14 -20.53 -29.84 -20.29
N ILE A 15 -20.17 -28.72 -20.90
CA ILE A 15 -19.31 -27.68 -20.34
C ILE A 15 -20.17 -26.48 -19.99
N ASN A 16 -20.03 -25.96 -18.78
CA ASN A 16 -20.68 -24.74 -18.35
C ASN A 16 -19.68 -23.59 -18.41
N SER A 17 -20.15 -22.47 -18.91
CA SER A 17 -19.34 -21.28 -19.10
C SER A 17 -20.00 -20.07 -18.45
N LEU A 18 -19.24 -19.34 -17.68
CA LEU A 18 -19.55 -17.96 -17.27
C LEU A 18 -19.25 -17.05 -18.45
N CYS A 19 -20.26 -16.34 -18.93
CA CYS A 19 -20.18 -15.48 -20.12
C CYS A 19 -20.60 -14.06 -19.80
N ALA A 20 -20.02 -13.09 -20.51
CA ALA A 20 -20.55 -11.72 -20.61
C ALA A 20 -20.33 -11.19 -22.02
N ASP A 21 -21.34 -10.49 -22.54
CA ASP A 21 -21.21 -9.78 -23.80
C ASP A 21 -20.66 -8.38 -23.53
N VAL A 22 -19.61 -8.03 -24.28
CA VAL A 22 -18.88 -6.78 -24.13
C VAL A 22 -19.00 -5.97 -25.41
N VAL A 23 -19.47 -4.74 -25.29
CA VAL A 23 -19.62 -3.80 -26.40
C VAL A 23 -18.47 -2.78 -26.36
N ILE A 24 -17.65 -2.74 -27.40
CA ILE A 24 -16.51 -1.84 -27.53
C ILE A 24 -16.86 -0.71 -28.49
N ASP A 25 -16.78 0.54 -28.04
CA ASP A 25 -17.03 1.77 -28.80
C ASP A 25 -18.38 1.78 -29.58
N LYS A 26 -19.38 1.05 -29.06
CA LYS A 26 -20.72 0.89 -29.71
C LYS A 26 -20.68 0.28 -31.11
N ARG A 27 -19.59 -0.39 -31.48
CA ARG A 27 -19.36 -0.92 -32.82
C ARG A 27 -19.14 -2.42 -32.88
N GLU A 28 -18.43 -2.93 -31.90
CA GLU A 28 -18.05 -4.33 -31.83
C GLU A 28 -18.64 -4.97 -30.59
N THR A 29 -19.17 -6.17 -30.71
CA THR A 29 -19.62 -6.99 -29.58
C THR A 29 -18.83 -8.28 -29.57
N ILE A 30 -18.15 -8.54 -28.47
CA ILE A 30 -17.43 -9.79 -28.20
C ILE A 30 -18.04 -10.48 -27.00
N THR A 31 -18.02 -11.81 -26.97
CA THR A 31 -18.42 -12.59 -25.79
C THR A 31 -17.20 -13.15 -25.10
N LEU A 32 -16.92 -12.69 -23.88
CA LEU A 32 -15.90 -13.29 -23.02
C LEU A 32 -16.46 -14.50 -22.29
N ARG A 33 -15.61 -15.54 -22.12
CA ARG A 33 -16.04 -16.83 -21.60
C ARG A 33 -14.98 -17.47 -20.71
N PHE A 34 -15.44 -17.96 -19.54
CA PHE A 34 -14.68 -18.81 -18.64
C PHE A 34 -15.41 -20.14 -18.46
N SER A 35 -14.80 -21.23 -18.86
CA SER A 35 -15.43 -22.53 -19.01
C SER A 35 -14.89 -23.54 -18.02
N LEU A 36 -15.76 -24.25 -17.31
CA LEU A 36 -15.46 -25.24 -16.29
C LEU A 36 -16.28 -26.52 -16.55
N SER A 37 -15.81 -27.67 -16.06
CA SER A 37 -16.57 -28.91 -16.14
C SER A 37 -17.91 -28.78 -15.40
N LYS A 38 -18.95 -29.48 -15.88
CA LYS A 38 -20.31 -29.39 -15.34
C LYS A 38 -20.38 -29.67 -13.83
N GLU A 39 -19.54 -30.56 -13.33
CA GLU A 39 -19.52 -30.99 -11.92
C GLU A 39 -19.08 -29.85 -10.97
N LYS A 40 -18.30 -28.88 -11.45
CA LYS A 40 -17.76 -27.77 -10.66
C LYS A 40 -18.42 -26.41 -10.94
N THR A 41 -19.55 -26.40 -11.62
CA THR A 41 -20.27 -25.16 -12.06
C THR A 41 -20.62 -24.23 -10.92
N ALA A 42 -20.95 -24.75 -9.76
CA ALA A 42 -21.26 -23.94 -8.57
C ALA A 42 -20.11 -23.00 -8.14
N GLY A 43 -18.90 -23.25 -8.63
CA GLY A 43 -17.74 -22.38 -8.40
C GLY A 43 -17.66 -21.16 -9.32
N LEU A 44 -18.46 -21.08 -10.39
CA LEU A 44 -18.47 -19.93 -11.31
C LEU A 44 -19.19 -18.71 -10.72
N CYS A 45 -18.55 -17.57 -10.82
CA CYS A 45 -18.95 -16.30 -10.20
C CYS A 45 -19.99 -15.54 -11.04
N VAL A 46 -21.23 -16.02 -11.09
CA VAL A 46 -22.32 -15.37 -11.83
C VAL A 46 -22.84 -14.16 -11.07
N GLY A 47 -23.18 -13.09 -11.76
CA GLY A 47 -23.70 -11.85 -11.19
C GLY A 47 -22.63 -10.97 -10.56
N ARG A 48 -21.36 -11.16 -10.94
CA ARG A 48 -20.22 -10.32 -10.60
C ARG A 48 -19.41 -10.01 -11.85
N GLY A 49 -18.91 -8.78 -11.94
CA GLY A 49 -18.15 -8.29 -13.07
C GLY A 49 -16.64 -8.41 -12.94
N ASP A 50 -16.13 -8.79 -11.76
CA ASP A 50 -14.70 -8.73 -11.38
C ASP A 50 -13.78 -9.41 -12.41
N ALA A 51 -14.09 -10.64 -12.81
CA ALA A 51 -13.31 -11.40 -13.78
C ALA A 51 -13.24 -10.71 -15.16
N PHE A 52 -14.37 -10.17 -15.63
CA PHE A 52 -14.45 -9.54 -16.94
C PHE A 52 -13.74 -8.19 -16.96
N VAL A 53 -13.89 -7.38 -15.92
CA VAL A 53 -13.20 -6.10 -15.78
C VAL A 53 -11.69 -6.32 -15.72
N MET A 54 -11.22 -7.30 -14.93
CA MET A 54 -9.80 -7.62 -14.86
C MET A 54 -9.22 -8.07 -16.21
N ALA A 55 -9.95 -8.88 -16.96
CA ALA A 55 -9.54 -9.34 -18.29
C ALA A 55 -9.41 -8.19 -19.30
N LEU A 56 -10.28 -7.19 -19.21
CA LEU A 56 -10.34 -6.05 -20.13
C LEU A 56 -9.49 -4.85 -19.69
N LEU A 57 -8.92 -4.90 -18.49
CA LEU A 57 -8.20 -3.77 -17.91
C LEU A 57 -7.01 -3.30 -18.76
N PRO A 58 -6.16 -4.17 -19.37
CA PRO A 58 -5.10 -3.73 -20.28
C PRO A 58 -5.64 -2.93 -21.47
N MET A 59 -6.69 -3.44 -22.13
CA MET A 59 -7.35 -2.75 -23.24
C MET A 59 -7.93 -1.40 -22.79
N ALA A 60 -8.56 -1.34 -21.64
CA ALA A 60 -9.12 -0.11 -21.09
C ALA A 60 -8.04 0.96 -20.85
N ILE A 61 -6.90 0.57 -20.28
CA ILE A 61 -5.78 1.48 -20.02
C ILE A 61 -5.16 1.97 -21.32
N HIS A 62 -4.86 1.06 -22.28
CA HIS A 62 -4.26 1.42 -23.57
C HIS A 62 -5.18 2.34 -24.39
N GLY A 63 -6.48 1.99 -24.46
CA GLY A 63 -7.47 2.76 -25.21
C GLY A 63 -8.04 3.96 -24.47
N ARG A 64 -7.66 4.16 -23.19
CA ARG A 64 -8.23 5.21 -22.31
C ARG A 64 -9.74 5.15 -22.23
N HIS A 65 -10.27 3.92 -22.22
CA HIS A 65 -11.71 3.71 -22.21
C HIS A 65 -12.31 3.89 -20.81
N GLU A 66 -13.47 4.53 -20.77
CA GLU A 66 -14.38 4.35 -19.65
C GLU A 66 -14.98 2.95 -19.74
N VAL A 67 -14.98 2.21 -18.63
CA VAL A 67 -15.57 0.86 -18.52
C VAL A 67 -16.80 0.96 -17.65
N VAL A 68 -17.94 0.55 -18.19
CA VAL A 68 -19.22 0.45 -17.47
C VAL A 68 -19.59 -1.03 -17.37
N CYS A 69 -19.73 -1.54 -16.15
CA CYS A 69 -20.14 -2.90 -15.89
C CYS A 69 -21.53 -2.92 -15.27
N GLU A 70 -22.45 -3.72 -15.84
CA GLU A 70 -23.83 -3.84 -15.31
C GLU A 70 -23.89 -4.71 -14.06
N ASP A 71 -23.01 -5.70 -13.95
CA ASP A 71 -22.89 -6.50 -12.75
C ASP A 71 -22.06 -5.76 -11.68
N PRO A 72 -22.39 -5.97 -10.40
CA PRO A 72 -21.62 -5.39 -9.31
C PRO A 72 -20.18 -5.91 -9.30
N LEU A 73 -19.25 -5.02 -8.90
CA LEU A 73 -17.86 -5.33 -8.61
C LEU A 73 -17.62 -5.33 -7.12
N SER A 74 -16.66 -6.14 -6.69
CA SER A 74 -16.07 -6.04 -5.37
C SER A 74 -15.67 -4.58 -5.09
N ASP A 75 -16.11 -4.03 -3.96
CA ASP A 75 -15.79 -2.67 -3.54
C ASP A 75 -14.26 -2.50 -3.43
N ARG A 76 -13.59 -3.50 -2.87
CA ARG A 76 -12.13 -3.51 -2.74
C ARG A 76 -11.45 -3.49 -4.10
N LEU A 77 -11.86 -4.34 -5.04
CA LEU A 77 -11.27 -4.38 -6.37
C LEU A 77 -11.52 -3.07 -7.12
N GLN A 78 -12.75 -2.55 -7.13
CA GLN A 78 -13.08 -1.30 -7.78
C GLN A 78 -12.28 -0.12 -7.21
N TYR A 79 -12.08 -0.09 -5.88
CA TYR A 79 -11.22 0.90 -5.22
C TYR A 79 -9.80 0.81 -5.76
N HIS A 80 -9.18 -0.37 -5.71
CA HIS A 80 -7.80 -0.56 -6.18
C HIS A 80 -7.62 -0.24 -7.66
N LEU A 81 -8.57 -0.66 -8.51
CA LEU A 81 -8.50 -0.38 -9.94
C LEU A 81 -8.48 1.12 -10.21
N ASN A 82 -9.42 1.88 -9.64
CA ASN A 82 -9.57 3.31 -9.93
C ASN A 82 -8.57 4.20 -9.18
N GLN A 83 -8.21 3.86 -7.94
CA GLN A 83 -7.36 4.70 -7.11
C GLN A 83 -5.87 4.40 -7.26
N ASP A 84 -5.52 3.15 -7.57
CA ASP A 84 -4.15 2.68 -7.53
C ASP A 84 -3.66 2.15 -8.87
N LEU A 85 -4.29 1.09 -9.40
CA LEU A 85 -3.73 0.32 -10.52
C LEU A 85 -3.79 1.08 -11.85
N ILE A 86 -4.95 1.63 -12.21
CA ILE A 86 -5.09 2.43 -13.44
C ILE A 86 -4.15 3.65 -13.41
N PRO A 87 -4.11 4.47 -12.34
CA PRO A 87 -3.14 5.56 -12.25
C PRO A 87 -1.69 5.11 -12.32
N ALA A 88 -1.34 3.97 -11.72
CA ALA A 88 0.01 3.45 -11.72
C ALA A 88 0.44 2.96 -13.12
N LEU A 89 -0.41 2.23 -13.81
CA LEU A 89 -0.11 1.63 -15.12
C LEU A 89 -0.24 2.60 -16.30
N THR A 90 -0.87 3.76 -16.11
CA THR A 90 -0.98 4.76 -17.16
C THR A 90 0.38 5.40 -17.46
N LEU A 91 0.85 5.33 -18.70
CA LEU A 91 2.13 5.88 -19.12
C LEU A 91 2.24 7.39 -18.87
N GLU A 92 3.43 7.88 -18.55
CA GLU A 92 3.64 9.32 -18.31
C GLU A 92 3.30 10.21 -19.52
N SER A 93 3.51 9.70 -20.74
CA SER A 93 3.08 10.38 -21.97
C SER A 93 1.58 10.62 -22.00
N ASP A 94 0.81 9.70 -21.46
CA ASP A 94 -0.65 9.73 -21.47
C ASP A 94 -1.24 10.53 -20.31
N ARG A 95 -0.49 10.64 -19.21
CA ARG A 95 -0.84 11.47 -18.05
C ARG A 95 -0.98 12.96 -18.39
N LYS A 96 -0.25 13.46 -19.42
CA LYS A 96 -0.37 14.84 -19.88
C LYS A 96 -1.76 15.19 -20.40
N ASN A 97 -2.48 14.22 -20.93
CA ASN A 97 -3.83 14.41 -21.48
C ASN A 97 -4.95 14.25 -20.45
N ARG A 98 -4.62 13.95 -19.16
CA ARG A 98 -5.56 13.81 -18.02
C ARG A 98 -6.71 12.80 -18.26
N CYS A 99 -6.62 11.97 -19.28
CA CYS A 99 -7.59 10.92 -19.59
C CYS A 99 -7.07 9.59 -19.04
N PHE A 100 -7.58 9.20 -17.85
CA PHE A 100 -7.39 7.86 -17.33
C PHE A 100 -8.58 7.00 -17.74
N ALA A 101 -8.34 5.69 -17.91
CA ALA A 101 -9.44 4.74 -17.85
C ALA A 101 -10.15 4.88 -16.51
N HIS A 102 -11.45 4.64 -16.48
CA HIS A 102 -12.24 4.67 -15.25
C HIS A 102 -13.27 3.56 -15.29
N ILE A 103 -13.48 2.90 -14.17
CA ILE A 103 -14.40 1.77 -14.03
C ILE A 103 -15.57 2.18 -13.17
N THR A 104 -16.77 2.01 -13.71
CA THR A 104 -18.04 2.29 -13.03
C THR A 104 -18.89 1.03 -13.00
N ALA A 105 -19.28 0.61 -11.81
CA ALA A 105 -20.19 -0.51 -11.58
C ALA A 105 -20.93 -0.34 -10.26
N PRO A 106 -22.04 -1.05 -10.03
CA PRO A 106 -22.62 -1.21 -8.70
C PRO A 106 -21.60 -1.85 -7.74
N LEU A 107 -21.71 -1.57 -6.44
CA LEU A 107 -20.81 -2.14 -5.44
C LEU A 107 -21.31 -3.47 -4.90
N ALA A 108 -20.36 -4.39 -4.67
CA ALA A 108 -20.56 -5.61 -3.94
C ALA A 108 -19.61 -5.67 -2.75
N ILE A 109 -20.15 -5.64 -1.55
CA ILE A 109 -19.41 -5.59 -0.29
C ILE A 109 -19.43 -6.90 0.49
N GLU A 110 -20.23 -7.87 0.04
CA GLU A 110 -20.40 -9.14 0.73
C GLU A 110 -19.33 -10.16 0.32
N LYS A 111 -18.87 -10.93 1.31
CA LYS A 111 -17.96 -12.07 1.10
C LYS A 111 -18.75 -13.31 0.71
N TYR A 112 -18.17 -14.12 -0.18
CA TYR A 112 -18.69 -15.46 -0.44
C TYR A 112 -18.36 -16.38 0.74
N LYS A 113 -19.38 -16.97 1.36
CA LYS A 113 -19.22 -17.87 2.51
C LYS A 113 -18.46 -19.17 2.17
N GLY A 114 -18.51 -19.60 0.91
CA GLY A 114 -17.83 -20.79 0.41
C GLY A 114 -16.39 -20.57 -0.07
N ALA A 115 -15.91 -19.34 -0.09
CA ALA A 115 -14.57 -18.99 -0.58
C ALA A 115 -13.47 -19.39 0.42
N CYS A 116 -13.19 -20.67 0.54
CA CYS A 116 -12.20 -21.20 1.49
C CYS A 116 -11.06 -22.00 0.83
N ALA A 117 -11.17 -22.34 -0.47
CA ALA A 117 -10.13 -23.08 -1.16
C ALA A 117 -8.85 -22.24 -1.35
N VAL A 118 -7.71 -22.87 -1.14
CA VAL A 118 -6.38 -22.33 -1.42
C VAL A 118 -5.85 -23.03 -2.67
N ALA A 119 -5.71 -22.30 -3.77
CA ALA A 119 -5.24 -22.85 -5.03
C ALA A 119 -3.88 -22.27 -5.44
N ALA A 120 -3.04 -23.07 -6.10
CA ALA A 120 -1.80 -22.61 -6.73
C ALA A 120 -1.85 -22.85 -8.24
N GLY A 121 -1.39 -21.86 -9.02
CA GLY A 121 -1.20 -21.98 -10.46
C GLY A 121 -0.13 -23.03 -10.77
N PHE A 122 -0.49 -24.07 -11.54
CA PHE A 122 0.41 -25.15 -11.93
C PHE A 122 1.43 -24.67 -12.97
N SER A 123 2.68 -24.99 -12.72
CA SER A 123 3.74 -25.02 -13.73
C SER A 123 4.64 -26.21 -13.47
N ASP A 124 5.36 -26.67 -14.50
CA ASP A 124 6.37 -27.72 -14.36
C ASP A 124 7.73 -27.20 -13.83
N GLY A 125 7.78 -25.89 -13.53
CA GLY A 125 8.95 -25.22 -13.01
C GLY A 125 9.14 -25.33 -11.49
N PRO A 126 10.35 -25.06 -10.99
CA PRO A 126 10.70 -25.17 -9.57
C PRO A 126 9.88 -24.25 -8.66
N ALA A 127 9.37 -23.13 -9.16
CA ALA A 127 8.53 -22.20 -8.40
C ALA A 127 7.26 -22.87 -7.85
N PHE A 128 6.58 -23.64 -8.67
CA PHE A 128 5.38 -24.35 -8.25
C PHE A 128 5.68 -25.39 -7.16
N PHE A 129 6.76 -26.17 -7.30
CA PHE A 129 7.12 -27.17 -6.28
C PHE A 129 7.54 -26.54 -4.95
N ARG A 130 8.16 -25.36 -4.98
CA ARG A 130 8.42 -24.58 -3.76
C ARG A 130 7.11 -24.13 -3.10
N THR A 131 6.15 -23.64 -3.89
CA THR A 131 4.82 -23.27 -3.40
C THR A 131 4.14 -24.47 -2.75
N LEU A 132 4.15 -25.62 -3.41
CA LEU A 132 3.58 -26.86 -2.89
C LEU A 132 4.21 -27.28 -1.55
N LYS A 133 5.54 -27.19 -1.42
CA LYS A 133 6.27 -27.49 -0.18
C LYS A 133 5.92 -26.49 0.93
N ARG A 134 5.89 -25.20 0.62
CA ARG A 134 5.60 -24.12 1.58
C ARG A 134 4.18 -24.19 2.14
N HIS A 135 3.22 -24.54 1.31
CA HIS A 135 1.81 -24.66 1.65
C HIS A 135 1.38 -26.10 1.93
N GLY A 136 2.28 -26.92 2.52
CA GLY A 136 1.96 -28.25 3.02
C GLY A 136 0.93 -28.22 4.15
N ARG A 137 0.53 -29.39 4.65
CA ARG A 137 -0.55 -29.57 5.64
C ARG A 137 -0.36 -28.82 6.96
N SER A 138 0.89 -28.52 7.34
CA SER A 138 1.22 -27.74 8.55
C SER A 138 1.25 -26.23 8.35
N SER A 139 1.00 -25.75 7.14
CA SER A 139 0.94 -24.32 6.84
C SER A 139 -0.30 -23.68 7.46
N LEU A 140 -0.23 -22.37 7.77
CA LEU A 140 -1.40 -21.56 8.17
C LEU A 140 -2.49 -21.56 7.10
N TYR A 141 -2.10 -21.66 5.82
CA TYR A 141 -2.99 -21.79 4.66
C TYR A 141 -2.56 -22.99 3.82
N PRO A 142 -2.98 -24.21 4.19
CA PRO A 142 -2.64 -25.41 3.42
C PRO A 142 -3.22 -25.36 2.02
N LEU A 143 -2.43 -25.76 1.02
CA LEU A 143 -2.91 -25.89 -0.34
C LEU A 143 -4.00 -26.96 -0.41
N THR A 144 -5.09 -26.66 -1.10
CA THR A 144 -6.23 -27.57 -1.31
C THR A 144 -6.40 -27.95 -2.78
N HIS A 145 -6.02 -27.05 -3.70
CA HIS A 145 -6.24 -27.23 -5.13
C HIS A 145 -4.99 -26.87 -5.96
N ILE A 146 -4.81 -27.60 -7.05
CA ILE A 146 -3.89 -27.24 -8.13
C ILE A 146 -4.72 -26.69 -9.27
N ALA A 147 -4.42 -25.47 -9.71
CA ALA A 147 -5.14 -24.75 -10.76
C ALA A 147 -4.37 -24.78 -12.08
N VAL A 148 -5.05 -25.04 -13.18
CA VAL A 148 -4.52 -24.95 -14.54
C VAL A 148 -5.44 -24.08 -15.37
N TRP A 149 -4.88 -23.02 -15.95
CA TRP A 149 -5.62 -22.05 -16.75
C TRP A 149 -5.23 -22.15 -18.23
N ASN A 150 -6.22 -22.19 -19.11
CA ASN A 150 -6.00 -21.96 -20.52
C ASN A 150 -6.25 -20.46 -20.84
N LEU A 151 -5.16 -19.70 -20.98
CA LEU A 151 -5.21 -18.24 -21.21
C LEU A 151 -5.21 -17.88 -22.70
N GLU A 152 -4.88 -18.83 -23.60
CA GLU A 152 -4.71 -18.63 -25.03
C GLU A 152 -5.89 -19.17 -25.87
N GLY A 153 -6.86 -19.81 -25.23
CA GLY A 153 -7.98 -20.42 -25.93
C GLY A 153 -7.54 -21.62 -26.78
N LYS A 154 -7.94 -21.64 -28.06
CA LYS A 154 -7.64 -22.76 -28.97
C LYS A 154 -6.14 -22.94 -29.22
N ALA A 155 -5.38 -21.85 -29.28
CA ALA A 155 -3.94 -21.90 -29.53
C ALA A 155 -3.18 -22.66 -28.42
N GLY A 156 -3.59 -22.51 -27.15
CA GLY A 156 -3.00 -23.17 -26.00
C GLY A 156 -3.63 -24.53 -25.64
N ALA A 157 -4.53 -25.10 -26.45
CA ALA A 157 -5.33 -26.25 -26.04
C ALA A 157 -4.50 -27.53 -25.78
N GLU A 158 -3.46 -27.80 -26.55
CA GLU A 158 -2.61 -28.98 -26.39
C GLU A 158 -1.77 -28.88 -25.10
N ASP A 159 -1.14 -27.74 -24.87
CA ASP A 159 -0.34 -27.48 -23.68
C ASP A 159 -1.21 -27.48 -22.41
N PHE A 160 -2.41 -26.92 -22.50
CA PHE A 160 -3.40 -26.99 -21.43
C PHE A 160 -3.77 -28.43 -21.07
N GLN A 161 -4.07 -29.28 -22.07
CA GLN A 161 -4.39 -30.68 -21.82
C GLN A 161 -3.20 -31.48 -21.23
N LYS A 162 -2.00 -31.17 -21.68
CA LYS A 162 -0.77 -31.75 -21.10
C LYS A 162 -0.62 -31.36 -19.64
N SER A 163 -0.75 -30.07 -19.33
CA SER A 163 -0.66 -29.54 -17.97
C SER A 163 -1.75 -30.10 -17.07
N CYS A 164 -3.00 -30.23 -17.57
CA CYS A 164 -4.09 -30.86 -16.82
C CYS A 164 -3.78 -32.31 -16.43
N ARG A 165 -3.20 -33.11 -17.35
CA ARG A 165 -2.82 -34.48 -17.04
C ARG A 165 -1.73 -34.55 -15.98
N GLN A 166 -0.70 -33.72 -16.08
CA GLN A 166 0.39 -33.66 -15.12
C GLN A 166 -0.12 -33.18 -13.74
N ALA A 167 -0.90 -32.13 -13.70
CA ALA A 167 -1.51 -31.60 -12.47
C ALA A 167 -2.43 -32.65 -11.81
N ALA A 168 -3.22 -33.40 -12.57
CA ALA A 168 -4.11 -34.43 -12.03
C ALA A 168 -3.34 -35.58 -11.37
N VAL A 169 -2.20 -36.00 -11.93
CA VAL A 169 -1.34 -37.03 -11.32
C VAL A 169 -0.78 -36.49 -10.00
N LEU A 170 -0.18 -35.33 -10.03
CA LEU A 170 0.42 -34.71 -8.85
C LEU A 170 -0.62 -34.43 -7.74
N ALA A 171 -1.79 -33.91 -8.10
CA ALA A 171 -2.87 -33.67 -7.15
C ALA A 171 -3.29 -34.95 -6.42
N ARG A 172 -3.40 -36.07 -7.14
CA ARG A 172 -3.72 -37.39 -6.55
C ARG A 172 -2.64 -37.84 -5.58
N GLU A 173 -1.36 -37.67 -5.93
CA GLU A 173 -0.23 -38.05 -5.08
C GLU A 173 -0.17 -37.22 -3.79
N GLN A 174 -0.56 -35.94 -3.87
CA GLN A 174 -0.53 -34.99 -2.75
C GLN A 174 -1.85 -34.92 -1.96
N GLY A 175 -2.90 -35.63 -2.41
CA GLY A 175 -4.23 -35.57 -1.82
C GLY A 175 -4.92 -34.20 -2.00
N LEU A 176 -4.67 -33.54 -3.14
CA LEU A 176 -5.24 -32.26 -3.53
C LEU A 176 -6.32 -32.45 -4.60
N GLU A 177 -7.16 -31.43 -4.77
CA GLU A 177 -8.10 -31.32 -5.88
C GLU A 177 -7.49 -30.55 -7.05
N THR A 178 -8.17 -30.58 -8.20
CA THR A 178 -7.76 -29.84 -9.40
C THR A 178 -8.83 -28.88 -9.86
N LEU A 179 -8.41 -27.72 -10.38
CA LEU A 179 -9.26 -26.72 -11.02
C LEU A 179 -8.75 -26.50 -12.45
N PHE A 180 -9.51 -26.95 -13.44
CA PHE A 180 -9.18 -26.82 -14.85
C PHE A 180 -10.17 -25.86 -15.51
N LEU A 181 -9.71 -24.63 -15.81
CA LEU A 181 -10.56 -23.61 -16.41
C LEU A 181 -9.97 -23.17 -17.76
N SER A 182 -10.83 -23.17 -18.78
CA SER A 182 -10.48 -22.67 -20.11
C SER A 182 -11.18 -21.33 -20.37
N SER A 183 -10.48 -20.38 -20.98
CA SER A 183 -11.04 -19.10 -21.42
C SER A 183 -10.86 -18.91 -22.93
N ASN A 184 -11.63 -17.98 -23.51
CA ASN A 184 -11.45 -17.56 -24.88
C ASN A 184 -10.73 -16.20 -24.99
N LEU A 185 -10.08 -15.75 -23.92
CA LEU A 185 -9.45 -14.41 -23.85
C LEU A 185 -8.38 -14.24 -24.92
N GLY A 186 -7.56 -15.26 -25.20
CA GLY A 186 -6.55 -15.22 -26.26
C GLY A 186 -7.10 -15.28 -27.67
N GLU A 187 -8.39 -15.62 -27.86
CA GLU A 187 -9.06 -15.63 -29.16
C GLU A 187 -9.73 -14.31 -29.51
N VAL A 188 -10.24 -13.61 -28.48
CA VAL A 188 -11.10 -12.42 -28.65
C VAL A 188 -10.43 -11.10 -28.26
N LEU A 189 -9.31 -11.16 -27.52
CA LEU A 189 -8.52 -9.98 -27.14
C LEU A 189 -7.20 -10.01 -27.89
N ASP A 190 -7.01 -9.03 -28.79
CA ASP A 190 -5.82 -8.90 -29.64
C ASP A 190 -4.64 -8.27 -28.87
N GLU A 191 -4.16 -8.96 -27.85
CA GLU A 191 -3.05 -8.54 -27.00
C GLU A 191 -2.03 -9.67 -26.84
N LYS A 192 -0.74 -9.33 -26.89
CA LYS A 192 0.33 -10.30 -26.69
C LYS A 192 0.27 -10.91 -25.28
N LEU A 193 0.25 -12.22 -25.16
CA LEU A 193 0.12 -12.94 -23.90
C LEU A 193 1.15 -12.50 -22.84
N ASP A 194 2.41 -12.33 -23.24
CA ASP A 194 3.49 -11.94 -22.31
C ASP A 194 3.23 -10.62 -21.57
N ALA A 195 2.49 -9.70 -22.21
CA ALA A 195 2.16 -8.40 -21.61
C ALA A 195 0.94 -8.45 -20.70
N VAL A 196 0.03 -9.42 -20.90
CA VAL A 196 -1.29 -9.46 -20.25
C VAL A 196 -1.55 -10.74 -19.46
N SER A 197 -0.60 -11.68 -19.42
CA SER A 197 -0.76 -13.00 -18.80
C SER A 197 -1.24 -12.89 -17.34
N VAL A 198 -0.68 -11.97 -16.56
CA VAL A 198 -1.06 -11.77 -15.15
C VAL A 198 -2.53 -11.34 -15.03
N PHE A 199 -3.00 -10.42 -15.87
CA PHE A 199 -4.40 -9.99 -15.86
C PHE A 199 -5.35 -11.13 -16.21
N ARG A 200 -5.00 -11.94 -17.20
CA ARG A 200 -5.79 -13.11 -17.62
C ARG A 200 -5.81 -14.19 -16.54
N GLU A 201 -4.68 -14.42 -15.88
CA GLU A 201 -4.55 -15.35 -14.75
C GLU A 201 -5.43 -14.90 -13.57
N MET A 202 -5.36 -13.62 -13.18
CA MET A 202 -6.24 -13.07 -12.14
C MET A 202 -7.71 -13.15 -12.53
N ALA A 203 -8.06 -12.87 -13.78
CA ALA A 203 -9.43 -12.99 -14.28
C ALA A 203 -9.98 -14.42 -14.17
N CYS A 204 -9.15 -15.43 -14.48
CA CYS A 204 -9.53 -16.85 -14.32
C CYS A 204 -9.79 -17.21 -12.84
N ALA A 205 -8.95 -16.73 -11.93
CA ALA A 205 -9.15 -16.96 -10.50
C ALA A 205 -10.39 -16.21 -9.97
N LEU A 206 -10.62 -14.97 -10.38
CA LEU A 206 -11.82 -14.18 -10.04
C LEU A 206 -13.11 -14.81 -10.57
N ALA A 207 -13.07 -15.49 -11.72
CA ALA A 207 -14.21 -16.25 -12.21
C ALA A 207 -14.62 -17.40 -11.28
N LEU A 208 -13.77 -17.80 -10.34
CA LEU A 208 -13.98 -18.86 -9.35
C LEU A 208 -14.05 -18.34 -7.90
N GLU A 209 -14.24 -17.04 -7.71
CA GLU A 209 -14.31 -16.40 -6.38
C GLU A 209 -15.30 -17.08 -5.39
N PRO A 210 -16.47 -17.63 -5.81
CA PRO A 210 -17.35 -18.30 -4.86
C PRO A 210 -16.74 -19.47 -4.10
N MET A 211 -15.66 -20.07 -4.61
CA MET A 211 -14.97 -21.18 -3.98
C MET A 211 -13.54 -20.84 -3.52
N LEU A 212 -12.88 -19.88 -4.17
CA LEU A 212 -11.48 -19.53 -3.90
C LEU A 212 -11.39 -18.43 -2.84
N GLY A 213 -10.75 -18.73 -1.71
CA GLY A 213 -10.38 -17.72 -0.70
C GLY A 213 -8.95 -17.19 -0.88
N MET A 214 -8.07 -17.98 -1.54
CA MET A 214 -6.69 -17.61 -1.79
C MET A 214 -6.19 -18.21 -3.09
N TYR A 215 -5.47 -17.42 -3.87
CA TYR A 215 -4.78 -17.88 -5.06
C TYR A 215 -3.28 -17.51 -4.99
N LEU A 216 -2.44 -18.53 -5.20
CA LEU A 216 -0.98 -18.43 -5.13
C LEU A 216 -0.42 -18.45 -6.56
N CYS A 217 0.10 -17.31 -6.99
CA CYS A 217 0.82 -17.21 -8.24
C CYS A 217 2.24 -17.73 -8.02
N SER A 218 2.57 -18.86 -8.62
CA SER A 218 3.93 -19.42 -8.57
C SER A 218 4.85 -18.61 -9.48
N SER A 219 5.90 -18.02 -8.94
CA SER A 219 6.86 -17.22 -9.70
C SER A 219 8.30 -17.63 -9.40
N ASP A 220 9.12 -17.78 -10.45
CA ASP A 220 10.57 -17.92 -10.31
C ASP A 220 11.25 -16.58 -10.01
N ARG A 221 10.51 -15.49 -10.13
CA ARG A 221 10.96 -14.15 -9.83
C ARG A 221 10.30 -13.71 -8.54
N TYR A 222 10.94 -14.00 -7.43
CA TYR A 222 10.61 -13.31 -6.20
C TYR A 222 10.96 -11.84 -6.38
N ALA A 223 10.01 -10.97 -6.13
CA ALA A 223 10.29 -9.56 -6.09
C ALA A 223 10.35 -9.04 -4.64
N PRO A 224 11.37 -9.40 -3.84
CA PRO A 224 11.76 -8.55 -2.74
C PRO A 224 12.59 -7.39 -3.25
N VAL A 225 12.92 -7.35 -4.54
CA VAL A 225 13.61 -6.22 -5.15
C VAL A 225 12.55 -5.19 -5.49
N PHE A 226 12.33 -4.26 -4.59
CA PHE A 226 11.49 -3.09 -4.74
C PHE A 226 12.01 -2.08 -5.78
N ARG A 227 12.63 -2.54 -6.85
CA ARG A 227 12.94 -1.73 -8.01
C ARG A 227 11.89 -2.03 -9.05
N TYR A 228 10.81 -1.29 -9.02
CA TYR A 228 9.91 -1.22 -10.16
C TYR A 228 10.63 -0.47 -11.27
N ASP A 229 11.31 -1.20 -12.10
CA ASP A 229 11.80 -0.67 -13.37
C ASP A 229 10.59 -0.57 -14.32
N ALA A 230 10.25 0.65 -14.74
CA ALA A 230 9.15 0.90 -15.67
C ALA A 230 9.32 0.18 -17.03
N GLN A 231 10.51 -0.37 -17.30
CA GLN A 231 10.81 -1.17 -18.49
C GLN A 231 10.68 -2.69 -18.24
N ASN A 232 10.44 -3.12 -17.00
CA ASN A 232 10.38 -4.54 -16.65
C ASN A 232 8.96 -4.96 -16.24
N CYS A 233 8.20 -5.55 -17.17
CA CYS A 233 6.82 -6.03 -16.96
C CYS A 233 6.66 -6.98 -15.74
N ALA A 234 7.71 -7.64 -15.29
CA ALA A 234 7.68 -8.51 -14.10
C ALA A 234 7.45 -7.75 -12.78
N ALA A 235 7.81 -6.46 -12.72
CA ALA A 235 7.56 -5.61 -11.55
C ALA A 235 6.08 -5.23 -11.43
N TYR A 236 5.39 -5.07 -12.55
CA TYR A 236 3.94 -4.84 -12.55
C TYR A 236 3.15 -6.06 -12.06
N GLY A 237 3.69 -7.27 -12.26
CA GLY A 237 3.04 -8.50 -11.82
C GLY A 237 2.75 -8.53 -10.32
N LEU A 238 3.70 -8.11 -9.47
CA LEU A 238 3.48 -8.04 -8.03
C LEU A 238 2.38 -7.04 -7.68
N LEU A 239 2.44 -5.84 -8.25
CA LEU A 239 1.44 -4.80 -8.02
C LEU A 239 0.03 -5.26 -8.44
N ILE A 240 -0.08 -5.88 -9.62
CA ILE A 240 -1.36 -6.38 -10.14
C ILE A 240 -1.91 -7.48 -9.22
N VAL A 241 -1.08 -8.42 -8.83
CA VAL A 241 -1.46 -9.53 -7.94
C VAL A 241 -1.99 -9.00 -6.61
N GLU A 242 -1.29 -8.06 -5.99
CA GLU A 242 -1.70 -7.50 -4.69
C GLU A 242 -3.01 -6.70 -4.78
N LEU A 243 -3.15 -5.88 -5.83
CA LEU A 243 -4.28 -5.00 -6.04
C LEU A 243 -5.49 -5.69 -6.72
N ALA A 244 -5.36 -6.94 -7.14
CA ALA A 244 -6.48 -7.72 -7.70
C ALA A 244 -7.42 -8.32 -6.64
N ALA A 245 -7.09 -8.19 -5.36
CA ALA A 245 -7.86 -8.78 -4.27
C ALA A 245 -9.30 -8.22 -4.17
N THR A 246 -10.23 -9.10 -3.81
CA THR A 246 -11.62 -8.77 -3.48
C THR A 246 -11.89 -8.91 -1.98
N GLU A 247 -13.14 -8.81 -1.55
CA GLU A 247 -13.55 -9.13 -0.18
C GLU A 247 -13.33 -10.60 0.17
N SER A 248 -13.43 -11.50 -0.81
CA SER A 248 -13.38 -12.97 -0.63
C SER A 248 -12.06 -13.57 -1.05
N LEU A 249 -11.51 -13.16 -2.18
CA LEU A 249 -10.33 -13.76 -2.81
C LEU A 249 -9.09 -12.89 -2.61
N ARG A 250 -8.02 -13.51 -2.12
CA ARG A 250 -6.70 -12.90 -1.95
C ARG A 250 -5.71 -13.53 -2.90
N PHE A 251 -4.79 -12.73 -3.38
CA PHE A 251 -3.71 -13.16 -4.26
C PHE A 251 -2.36 -12.96 -3.58
N TYR A 252 -1.47 -13.95 -3.76
CA TYR A 252 -0.10 -13.86 -3.27
C TYR A 252 0.87 -14.40 -4.32
N LEU A 253 2.03 -13.74 -4.45
CA LEU A 253 3.16 -14.32 -5.18
C LEU A 253 3.90 -15.29 -4.28
N SER A 254 4.04 -16.53 -4.72
CA SER A 254 4.90 -17.51 -4.07
C SER A 254 6.26 -17.51 -4.79
N GLY A 255 7.22 -16.84 -4.20
CA GLY A 255 8.54 -16.59 -4.80
C GLY A 255 9.62 -17.60 -4.43
N PRO A 256 10.88 -17.39 -4.92
CA PRO A 256 12.02 -18.25 -4.67
C PRO A 256 12.47 -18.23 -3.20
N GLU A 257 13.34 -19.12 -2.92
CA GLU A 257 13.88 -19.62 -1.65
C GLU A 257 13.76 -18.71 -0.44
N GLU A 258 13.25 -19.31 0.64
CA GLU A 258 13.66 -18.92 1.98
C GLU A 258 15.19 -18.80 1.97
N THR A 259 15.74 -17.62 2.25
CA THR A 259 16.93 -17.62 3.08
C THR A 259 16.53 -18.50 4.26
N ASP A 260 17.14 -19.68 4.41
CA ASP A 260 16.90 -20.56 5.53
C ASP A 260 16.85 -19.68 6.79
N ILE A 261 15.63 -19.35 7.24
CA ILE A 261 15.44 -18.74 8.54
C ILE A 261 15.75 -19.88 9.49
N VAL A 262 17.05 -20.09 9.68
CA VAL A 262 17.55 -21.08 10.62
C VAL A 262 16.99 -20.65 11.95
N SER A 263 15.99 -21.39 12.42
CA SER A 263 15.48 -21.28 13.77
C SER A 263 16.65 -21.55 14.71
N ARG A 264 17.28 -20.49 15.18
CA ARG A 264 18.27 -20.58 16.22
C ARG A 264 17.51 -20.57 17.53
N ASP A 265 17.29 -21.73 18.12
CA ASP A 265 16.62 -21.91 19.45
C ASP A 265 17.28 -21.16 20.61
N SER A 266 18.41 -20.50 20.37
CA SER A 266 19.24 -19.80 21.37
C SER A 266 19.18 -18.26 21.28
N ARG A 267 18.27 -17.67 20.48
CA ARG A 267 18.16 -16.21 20.39
C ARG A 267 17.44 -15.63 21.60
N GLU A 268 17.88 -14.47 22.04
CA GLU A 268 17.11 -13.61 22.91
C GLU A 268 15.73 -13.35 22.27
N GLN A 269 14.67 -13.35 23.08
CA GLN A 269 13.29 -13.22 22.58
C GLN A 269 12.65 -11.96 23.13
N ILE A 270 11.91 -11.25 22.28
CA ILE A 270 10.94 -10.25 22.70
C ILE A 270 9.66 -11.00 23.04
N VAL A 271 9.23 -10.93 24.31
CA VAL A 271 7.99 -11.60 24.73
C VAL A 271 6.89 -10.57 24.93
N VAL A 272 5.79 -10.74 24.24
CA VAL A 272 4.57 -9.94 24.40
C VAL A 272 3.61 -10.70 25.32
N GLY A 273 3.33 -10.13 26.48
CA GLY A 273 2.35 -10.64 27.44
C GLY A 273 0.91 -10.55 26.93
N GLU A 274 -0.02 -11.01 27.72
CA GLU A 274 -1.45 -10.89 27.41
C GLU A 274 -1.87 -9.41 27.44
N PRO A 275 -2.49 -8.90 26.36
CA PRO A 275 -3.04 -7.55 26.37
C PRO A 275 -4.20 -7.43 27.36
N TYR A 276 -4.32 -6.26 27.97
CA TYR A 276 -5.41 -5.92 28.89
C TYR A 276 -5.76 -4.44 28.77
N THR A 277 -6.96 -4.07 29.19
CA THR A 277 -7.38 -2.67 29.22
C THR A 277 -7.34 -2.11 30.64
N GLU A 278 -6.97 -0.83 30.77
CA GLU A 278 -7.01 -0.10 32.04
C GLU A 278 -7.61 1.31 31.84
N MET A 279 -8.35 1.77 32.84
CA MET A 279 -8.85 3.15 32.90
C MET A 279 -7.77 4.08 33.45
N VAL A 280 -7.50 5.17 32.76
CA VAL A 280 -6.57 6.21 33.20
C VAL A 280 -7.23 7.57 32.98
N GLU A 281 -7.71 8.18 34.04
CA GLU A 281 -8.48 9.44 33.98
C GLU A 281 -9.67 9.33 33.00
N GLU A 282 -9.75 10.19 31.98
CA GLU A 282 -10.80 10.20 30.94
C GLU A 282 -10.43 9.36 29.72
N SER A 283 -9.47 8.45 29.85
CA SER A 283 -8.97 7.60 28.75
C SER A 283 -8.96 6.13 29.14
N VAL A 284 -9.00 5.25 28.14
CA VAL A 284 -8.79 3.82 28.29
C VAL A 284 -7.52 3.45 27.53
N ARG A 285 -6.67 2.63 28.14
CA ARG A 285 -5.45 2.10 27.53
C ARG A 285 -5.59 0.63 27.23
N LEU A 286 -5.11 0.23 26.04
CA LEU A 286 -4.73 -1.14 25.74
C LEU A 286 -3.26 -1.30 26.10
N CYS A 287 -2.96 -2.19 27.03
CA CYS A 287 -1.62 -2.40 27.58
C CYS A 287 -1.15 -3.84 27.35
N ALA A 288 0.15 -4.04 27.20
CA ALA A 288 0.79 -5.34 27.35
C ALA A 288 2.15 -5.20 28.02
N GLN A 289 2.52 -6.19 28.84
CA GLN A 289 3.89 -6.32 29.35
C GLN A 289 4.79 -6.85 28.23
N VAL A 290 5.81 -6.11 27.87
CA VAL A 290 6.78 -6.49 26.86
C VAL A 290 8.14 -6.70 27.50
N LEU A 291 8.69 -7.91 27.38
CA LEU A 291 10.07 -8.21 27.75
C LEU A 291 10.96 -7.81 26.57
N LEU A 292 11.73 -6.73 26.76
CA LEU A 292 12.64 -6.18 25.76
C LEU A 292 14.00 -5.93 26.44
N HIS A 293 15.11 -6.45 25.87
CA HIS A 293 16.46 -6.37 26.46
C HIS A 293 16.54 -6.88 27.91
N GLY A 294 15.84 -7.97 28.20
CA GLY A 294 15.77 -8.53 29.57
C GLY A 294 14.99 -7.69 30.60
N LYS A 295 14.35 -6.59 30.15
CA LYS A 295 13.54 -5.72 31.01
C LYS A 295 12.06 -5.82 30.63
N SER A 296 11.20 -6.01 31.64
CA SER A 296 9.76 -5.93 31.44
C SER A 296 9.30 -4.48 31.48
N GLN A 297 8.59 -4.07 30.43
CA GLN A 297 8.06 -2.71 30.26
C GLN A 297 6.61 -2.78 29.81
N THR A 298 5.77 -1.86 30.27
CA THR A 298 4.38 -1.75 29.82
C THR A 298 4.33 -0.91 28.55
N MET A 299 3.98 -1.53 27.42
CA MET A 299 3.66 -0.84 26.17
C MET A 299 2.16 -0.56 26.12
N TRP A 300 1.75 0.64 25.71
CA TRP A 300 0.33 0.99 25.70
C TRP A 300 -0.09 1.90 24.56
N PHE A 301 -1.40 1.79 24.22
CA PHE A 301 -2.16 2.63 23.31
C PHE A 301 -3.36 3.20 24.07
N SER A 302 -3.54 4.51 24.08
CA SER A 302 -4.54 5.22 24.89
C SER A 302 -5.51 5.98 24.00
N VAL A 303 -6.81 5.81 24.24
CA VAL A 303 -7.88 6.48 23.51
C VAL A 303 -8.86 7.16 24.50
N PRO A 304 -9.64 8.17 24.06
CA PRO A 304 -10.74 8.70 24.83
C PRO A 304 -11.71 7.59 25.27
N LYS A 305 -12.37 7.78 26.42
CA LYS A 305 -13.23 6.78 27.07
C LYS A 305 -14.31 6.20 26.14
N GLU A 306 -14.90 7.04 25.27
CA GLU A 306 -15.92 6.62 24.30
C GLU A 306 -15.43 5.60 23.26
N TYR A 307 -14.12 5.56 23.01
CA TYR A 307 -13.48 4.60 22.10
C TYR A 307 -12.92 3.37 22.84
N GLY A 308 -12.93 3.34 24.17
CA GLY A 308 -12.33 2.26 24.97
C GLY A 308 -12.88 0.87 24.63
N ARG A 309 -14.18 0.75 24.32
CA ARG A 309 -14.82 -0.52 23.96
C ARG A 309 -14.28 -1.16 22.67
N TYR A 310 -13.59 -0.37 21.85
CA TYR A 310 -13.04 -0.82 20.57
C TYR A 310 -11.59 -1.29 20.65
N LEU A 311 -10.96 -1.14 21.82
CA LEU A 311 -9.62 -1.66 22.05
C LEU A 311 -9.64 -3.20 22.01
N THR A 312 -8.61 -3.76 21.35
CA THR A 312 -8.57 -5.17 20.97
C THR A 312 -7.61 -5.92 21.90
N GLU A 313 -8.09 -6.39 23.05
CA GLU A 313 -7.26 -7.10 24.06
C GLU A 313 -7.10 -8.60 23.80
N ASP A 314 -7.90 -9.18 22.92
CA ASP A 314 -7.87 -10.59 22.53
C ASP A 314 -6.92 -10.89 21.34
N ARG A 315 -6.10 -9.90 20.95
CA ARG A 315 -5.11 -9.98 19.85
C ARG A 315 -3.84 -9.22 20.21
N ALA A 316 -2.71 -9.79 19.78
CA ALA A 316 -1.40 -9.13 19.92
C ALA A 316 -0.96 -8.34 18.67
N ASP A 317 -1.81 -8.18 17.65
CA ASP A 317 -1.48 -7.59 16.35
C ASP A 317 -0.83 -6.21 16.46
N ALA A 318 -1.39 -5.33 17.28
CA ALA A 318 -0.86 -3.98 17.50
C ALA A 318 0.57 -3.99 18.05
N PHE A 319 0.84 -4.90 18.97
CA PHE A 319 2.17 -5.04 19.61
C PHE A 319 3.18 -5.65 18.64
N VAL A 320 2.78 -6.66 17.85
CA VAL A 320 3.62 -7.24 16.79
C VAL A 320 4.01 -6.17 15.78
N ALA A 321 3.05 -5.39 15.28
CA ALA A 321 3.33 -4.31 14.33
C ALA A 321 4.31 -3.29 14.91
N ALA A 322 4.16 -2.88 16.18
CA ALA A 322 5.04 -1.92 16.82
C ALA A 322 6.48 -2.44 17.01
N LEU A 323 6.64 -3.73 17.33
CA LEU A 323 7.92 -4.33 17.71
C LEU A 323 8.73 -4.90 16.55
N LEU A 324 8.11 -5.15 15.39
CA LEU A 324 8.72 -5.92 14.30
C LEU A 324 10.06 -5.35 13.83
N THR A 325 10.14 -4.05 13.62
CA THR A 325 11.38 -3.40 13.15
C THR A 325 12.49 -3.45 14.18
N THR A 326 12.17 -3.28 15.47
CA THR A 326 13.12 -3.45 16.59
C THR A 326 13.63 -4.89 16.63
N ALA A 327 12.73 -5.87 16.59
CA ALA A 327 13.08 -7.28 16.57
C ALA A 327 14.03 -7.62 15.41
N MET A 328 13.73 -7.14 14.20
CA MET A 328 14.56 -7.38 13.02
C MET A 328 15.94 -6.70 13.12
N ARG A 329 16.06 -5.51 13.70
CA ARG A 329 17.37 -4.85 13.91
C ARG A 329 18.22 -5.58 14.93
N GLU A 330 17.61 -6.13 15.94
CA GLU A 330 18.30 -6.84 17.01
C GLU A 330 18.51 -8.32 16.69
N GLY A 331 17.85 -8.85 15.67
CA GLY A 331 17.88 -10.28 15.35
C GLY A 331 17.20 -11.14 16.40
N THR A 332 16.17 -10.61 17.10
CA THR A 332 15.43 -11.28 18.17
C THR A 332 14.06 -11.73 17.67
N ASP A 333 13.62 -12.94 18.00
CA ASP A 333 12.28 -13.41 17.65
C ASP A 333 11.22 -12.74 18.53
N ILE A 334 10.00 -12.58 18.02
CA ILE A 334 8.84 -12.12 18.79
C ILE A 334 8.00 -13.33 19.19
N VAL A 335 7.70 -13.47 20.47
CA VAL A 335 6.82 -14.51 21.02
C VAL A 335 5.63 -13.85 21.69
N CYS A 336 4.42 -14.11 21.22
CA CYS A 336 3.20 -13.59 21.81
C CYS A 336 2.50 -14.65 22.68
N LYS A 337 2.04 -14.26 23.87
CA LYS A 337 1.22 -15.12 24.74
C LYS A 337 -0.25 -15.13 24.33
N THR A 338 -0.67 -14.14 23.56
CA THR A 338 -2.03 -14.02 22.99
C THR A 338 -1.97 -14.24 21.50
N ALA A 339 -3.08 -14.69 20.92
CA ALA A 339 -3.21 -14.97 19.50
C ALA A 339 -2.92 -13.72 18.64
N VAL A 340 -2.42 -13.96 17.43
CA VAL A 340 -2.25 -12.97 16.36
C VAL A 340 -3.20 -13.34 15.21
N SER A 341 -3.78 -12.35 14.56
CA SER A 341 -4.62 -12.57 13.38
C SER A 341 -3.91 -13.46 12.37
N ARG A 342 -4.55 -14.55 11.94
CA ARG A 342 -3.95 -15.59 11.07
C ARG A 342 -3.35 -14.98 9.82
N GLN A 343 -4.08 -14.05 9.19
CA GLN A 343 -3.63 -13.36 7.97
C GLN A 343 -2.36 -12.55 8.24
N MET A 344 -2.32 -11.74 9.28
CA MET A 344 -1.17 -10.92 9.61
C MET A 344 0.04 -11.79 9.97
N LEU A 345 -0.14 -12.85 10.78
CA LEU A 345 0.92 -13.78 11.14
C LEU A 345 1.54 -14.44 9.91
N TYR A 346 0.72 -14.85 8.95
CA TYR A 346 1.16 -15.40 7.68
C TYR A 346 1.94 -14.36 6.85
N GLN A 347 1.36 -13.18 6.64
CA GLN A 347 1.95 -12.13 5.81
C GLN A 347 3.27 -11.60 6.37
N VAL A 348 3.33 -11.39 7.69
CA VAL A 348 4.55 -10.91 8.36
C VAL A 348 5.69 -11.90 8.19
N ASN A 349 5.47 -13.20 8.48
CA ASN A 349 6.51 -14.22 8.41
C ASN A 349 6.87 -14.60 6.97
N GLN A 350 5.91 -14.67 6.04
CA GLN A 350 6.14 -15.16 4.68
C GLN A 350 6.51 -14.07 3.67
N TYR A 351 6.15 -12.82 3.94
CA TYR A 351 6.35 -11.71 2.98
C TYR A 351 7.09 -10.53 3.59
N LEU A 352 6.63 -9.96 4.71
CA LEU A 352 7.16 -8.70 5.22
C LEU A 352 8.60 -8.83 5.72
N ILE A 353 8.89 -9.83 6.53
CA ILE A 353 10.25 -10.09 7.03
C ILE A 353 11.21 -10.40 5.89
N PRO A 354 10.94 -11.39 4.98
CA PRO A 354 11.80 -11.63 3.82
C PRO A 354 12.01 -10.40 2.93
N MET A 355 10.96 -9.61 2.74
CA MET A 355 11.00 -8.39 1.98
C MET A 355 11.96 -7.34 2.59
N LEU A 356 11.85 -7.08 3.88
CA LEU A 356 12.72 -6.14 4.57
C LEU A 356 14.18 -6.62 4.63
N LEU A 357 14.42 -7.94 4.69
CA LEU A 357 15.75 -8.52 4.63
C LEU A 357 16.45 -8.30 3.29
N SER A 358 15.69 -8.24 2.19
CA SER A 358 16.24 -8.06 0.85
C SER A 358 16.67 -6.62 0.55
N GLN A 359 16.39 -5.67 1.44
CA GLN A 359 16.76 -4.27 1.24
C GLN A 359 18.28 -4.08 1.31
N GLU A 360 18.83 -3.30 0.38
CA GLU A 360 20.24 -2.93 0.39
C GLU A 360 20.54 -2.09 1.65
N GLY A 361 21.46 -2.55 2.48
CA GLY A 361 21.88 -1.81 3.68
C GLY A 361 22.15 -2.67 4.92
N GLY A 362 21.60 -3.90 4.98
CA GLY A 362 21.98 -4.90 6.01
C GLY A 362 21.60 -4.54 7.45
N GLU A 363 20.71 -3.58 7.68
CA GLU A 363 20.28 -3.18 9.02
C GLU A 363 19.34 -4.22 9.68
N TYR A 364 18.77 -5.15 8.92
CA TYR A 364 17.78 -6.13 9.41
C TYR A 364 18.33 -7.56 9.43
N HIS A 365 17.91 -8.30 10.43
CA HIS A 365 18.19 -9.73 10.60
C HIS A 365 16.91 -10.56 10.43
N ALA A 366 17.07 -11.81 10.00
CA ALA A 366 15.96 -12.75 9.93
C ALA A 366 15.44 -13.06 11.33
N VAL A 367 14.14 -12.89 11.54
CA VAL A 367 13.42 -13.17 12.77
C VAL A 367 12.12 -13.90 12.48
N THR A 368 11.49 -14.45 13.51
CA THR A 368 10.20 -15.12 13.41
C THR A 368 9.23 -14.53 14.43
N VAL A 369 8.00 -14.29 14.00
CA VAL A 369 6.88 -13.99 14.92
C VAL A 369 6.17 -15.32 15.24
N ARG A 370 6.16 -15.69 16.52
CA ARG A 370 5.52 -16.92 17.03
C ARG A 370 4.32 -16.56 17.89
N ALA A 371 3.16 -17.01 17.47
CA ALA A 371 1.89 -16.86 18.17
C ALA A 371 0.93 -17.96 17.73
N GLU A 372 -0.07 -18.24 18.55
CA GLU A 372 -1.23 -18.99 18.08
C GLU A 372 -2.00 -18.15 17.05
N PRO A 373 -2.39 -18.73 15.91
CA PRO A 373 -3.23 -18.02 14.95
C PRO A 373 -4.63 -17.86 15.53
N ALA A 374 -5.19 -16.67 15.43
CA ALA A 374 -6.53 -16.41 15.90
C ALA A 374 -7.57 -17.03 14.97
N ASP A 375 -8.46 -17.84 15.53
CA ASP A 375 -9.56 -18.50 14.82
C ASP A 375 -10.94 -17.88 15.13
N SER A 376 -11.05 -17.13 16.26
CA SER A 376 -12.29 -16.46 16.64
C SER A 376 -12.55 -15.24 15.76
N LEU A 377 -13.82 -15.05 15.39
CA LEU A 377 -14.24 -13.85 14.66
C LEU A 377 -14.20 -12.63 15.59
N LEU A 378 -13.73 -11.53 15.07
CA LEU A 378 -13.76 -10.22 15.72
C LEU A 378 -14.92 -9.41 15.14
N GLU A 379 -15.80 -8.89 16.00
CA GLU A 379 -16.82 -7.96 15.55
C GLU A 379 -16.18 -6.59 15.28
N CYS A 380 -16.32 -6.09 14.05
CA CYS A 380 -15.78 -4.81 13.61
C CYS A 380 -16.90 -3.93 13.07
N GLU A 381 -16.98 -2.67 13.51
CA GLU A 381 -17.97 -1.71 13.00
C GLU A 381 -17.67 -1.26 11.56
N GLY A 382 -16.49 -1.57 11.01
CA GLY A 382 -16.14 -1.31 9.62
C GLY A 382 -15.86 0.16 9.30
N ALA A 383 -15.53 0.98 10.28
CA ALA A 383 -15.13 2.37 10.06
C ALA A 383 -13.85 2.47 9.24
N ALA A 384 -13.75 3.52 8.39
CA ALA A 384 -12.56 3.81 7.61
C ALA A 384 -11.87 5.08 8.14
N CYS A 385 -10.53 5.05 8.23
CA CYS A 385 -9.75 6.18 8.72
C CYS A 385 -8.58 6.54 7.82
N THR A 386 -8.16 7.80 7.89
CA THR A 386 -6.90 8.30 7.32
C THR A 386 -6.29 9.36 8.24
N GLY A 387 -5.02 9.71 8.01
CA GLY A 387 -4.34 10.73 8.79
C GLY A 387 -5.04 12.10 8.72
N GLY A 388 -5.16 12.79 9.85
CA GLY A 388 -5.84 14.09 9.98
C GLY A 388 -4.91 15.31 10.03
N THR A 389 -3.64 15.21 9.64
CA THR A 389 -2.64 16.27 9.81
C THR A 389 -2.83 17.47 8.89
N GLY A 390 -3.59 17.33 7.80
CA GLY A 390 -3.77 18.36 6.77
C GLY A 390 -2.57 18.51 5.82
N GLY A 391 -1.62 17.56 5.84
CA GLY A 391 -0.52 17.51 4.88
C GLY A 391 -0.99 17.23 3.45
N VAL A 392 -0.11 17.41 2.46
CA VAL A 392 -0.47 17.23 1.04
C VAL A 392 -1.06 15.86 0.76
N ASP A 393 -0.43 14.81 1.26
CA ASP A 393 -0.83 13.43 0.98
C ASP A 393 -2.17 13.10 1.68
N CYS A 394 -2.32 13.52 2.93
CA CYS A 394 -3.58 13.42 3.68
C CYS A 394 -4.73 14.17 2.97
N MET A 395 -4.51 15.43 2.57
CA MET A 395 -5.53 16.20 1.85
C MET A 395 -5.89 15.59 0.50
N PHE A 396 -4.92 14.93 -0.14
CA PHE A 396 -5.18 14.19 -1.37
C PHE A 396 -6.06 12.96 -1.13
N THR A 397 -5.82 12.21 -0.06
CA THR A 397 -6.69 11.09 0.35
C THR A 397 -8.12 11.58 0.60
N LEU A 398 -8.29 12.72 1.30
CA LEU A 398 -9.61 13.33 1.52
C LEU A 398 -10.29 13.74 0.20
N LEU A 399 -9.54 14.27 -0.77
CA LEU A 399 -10.06 14.60 -2.09
C LEU A 399 -10.50 13.34 -2.86
N GLN A 400 -9.72 12.26 -2.81
CA GLN A 400 -10.10 11.00 -3.46
C GLN A 400 -11.33 10.38 -2.80
N ASP A 401 -11.45 10.47 -1.48
CA ASP A 401 -12.63 10.04 -0.74
C ASP A 401 -13.93 10.65 -1.28
N GLN A 402 -13.91 11.94 -1.67
CA GLN A 402 -15.10 12.60 -2.22
C GLN A 402 -15.60 11.96 -3.54
N LYS A 403 -14.74 11.22 -4.23
CA LYS A 403 -15.05 10.54 -5.49
C LYS A 403 -15.57 9.12 -5.29
N LEU A 404 -15.44 8.58 -4.08
CA LEU A 404 -15.90 7.22 -3.78
C LEU A 404 -17.43 7.13 -3.75
N PRO A 405 -18.00 6.02 -4.23
CA PRO A 405 -19.44 5.78 -4.16
C PRO A 405 -19.93 5.75 -2.71
N LEU A 406 -21.18 6.16 -2.50
CA LEU A 406 -21.85 5.96 -1.22
C LEU A 406 -22.00 4.46 -0.95
N GLY A 407 -21.70 4.04 0.28
CA GLY A 407 -21.73 2.63 0.68
C GLY A 407 -20.41 1.87 0.51
N SER A 408 -19.36 2.47 -0.11
CA SER A 408 -18.03 1.89 -0.10
C SER A 408 -17.49 1.76 1.32
N ARG A 409 -16.87 0.64 1.64
CA ARG A 409 -16.17 0.40 2.91
C ARG A 409 -14.90 1.23 3.04
N HIS A 410 -14.42 1.80 1.94
CA HIS A 410 -13.28 2.70 1.88
C HIS A 410 -13.68 4.16 2.14
N LYS A 411 -14.98 4.47 2.16
CA LYS A 411 -15.49 5.82 2.45
C LYS A 411 -15.13 6.21 3.87
N LEU A 412 -14.38 7.31 4.00
CA LEU A 412 -13.86 7.77 5.29
C LEU A 412 -14.98 8.13 6.28
N THR A 413 -14.76 7.76 7.51
CA THR A 413 -15.61 8.10 8.67
C THR A 413 -14.83 8.85 9.73
N HIS A 414 -13.50 8.60 9.81
CA HIS A 414 -12.65 9.16 10.86
C HIS A 414 -11.36 9.78 10.32
N LEU A 415 -10.96 10.89 10.93
CA LEU A 415 -9.60 11.44 10.86
C LEU A 415 -8.80 10.93 12.03
N PHE A 416 -7.74 10.18 11.74
CA PHE A 416 -6.87 9.56 12.71
C PHE A 416 -5.66 10.44 13.01
N LEU A 417 -5.41 10.70 14.28
CA LEU A 417 -4.29 11.49 14.77
C LEU A 417 -3.58 10.73 15.89
N ALA A 418 -2.31 10.40 15.73
CA ALA A 418 -1.58 9.60 16.68
C ALA A 418 -0.36 10.34 17.24
N ASN A 419 -0.13 10.20 18.55
CA ASN A 419 1.14 10.45 19.20
C ASN A 419 1.92 9.13 19.31
N ASP A 420 2.43 8.67 18.19
CA ASP A 420 3.19 7.42 18.05
C ASP A 420 4.68 7.66 17.72
N GLY A 421 5.12 8.92 17.91
CA GLY A 421 6.44 9.43 17.56
C GLY A 421 6.42 10.42 16.40
N ALA A 422 5.26 10.64 15.76
CA ALA A 422 5.09 11.66 14.73
C ALA A 422 5.21 13.09 15.28
N ILE A 423 4.95 13.26 16.57
CA ILE A 423 4.93 14.53 17.28
C ILE A 423 6.25 14.68 18.03
N GLU A 424 7.12 15.56 17.52
CA GLU A 424 8.37 15.91 18.18
C GLU A 424 8.16 17.09 19.16
N GLY A 425 8.89 17.10 20.28
CA GLY A 425 8.92 18.21 21.23
C GLY A 425 8.58 17.78 22.67
N ASP A 426 8.61 18.78 23.57
CA ASP A 426 8.50 18.55 25.02
C ASP A 426 7.05 18.29 25.49
N MET A 427 6.04 18.55 24.64
CA MET A 427 4.62 18.46 25.00
C MET A 427 3.79 17.71 23.93
N PRO A 428 4.04 16.42 23.71
CA PRO A 428 3.39 15.70 22.61
C PRO A 428 1.87 15.57 22.78
N LYS A 429 1.35 15.40 24.01
CA LYS A 429 -0.10 15.32 24.30
C LYS A 429 -0.82 16.64 23.95
N GLU A 430 -0.25 17.76 24.36
CA GLU A 430 -0.81 19.07 24.05
C GLU A 430 -0.79 19.36 22.54
N THR A 431 0.27 18.92 21.87
CA THR A 431 0.38 19.05 20.41
C THR A 431 -0.66 18.17 19.71
N LEU A 432 -0.87 16.92 20.16
CA LEU A 432 -1.94 16.06 19.64
C LEU A 432 -3.31 16.73 19.81
N ARG A 433 -3.61 17.27 21.00
CA ARG A 433 -4.86 17.99 21.27
C ARG A 433 -5.06 19.17 20.32
N ARG A 434 -4.04 20.00 20.10
CA ARG A 434 -4.12 21.14 19.15
C ARG A 434 -4.34 20.67 17.70
N MET A 435 -3.76 19.56 17.31
CA MET A 435 -3.98 18.98 15.97
C MET A 435 -5.42 18.48 15.83
N MET A 436 -5.96 17.82 16.86
CA MET A 436 -7.37 17.39 16.90
C MET A 436 -8.31 18.59 16.83
N ASP A 437 -8.14 19.59 17.71
CA ASP A 437 -8.93 20.81 17.73
C ASP A 437 -8.93 21.54 16.38
N ARG A 438 -7.81 21.48 15.66
CA ARG A 438 -7.73 22.06 14.34
C ARG A 438 -8.49 21.24 13.30
N ALA A 439 -8.35 19.91 13.31
CA ALA A 439 -9.10 19.04 12.40
C ALA A 439 -10.61 19.18 12.64
N GLU A 440 -11.04 19.19 13.89
CA GLU A 440 -12.45 19.38 14.28
C GLU A 440 -13.03 20.71 13.82
N ARG A 441 -12.26 21.80 13.91
CA ARG A 441 -12.76 23.12 13.52
C ARG A 441 -12.72 23.36 12.02
N LYS A 442 -11.78 22.75 11.28
CA LYS A 442 -11.50 23.14 9.90
C LYS A 442 -11.74 22.07 8.85
N ILE A 443 -11.69 20.78 9.22
CA ILE A 443 -11.84 19.67 8.27
C ILE A 443 -13.16 18.95 8.49
N VAL A 444 -13.44 18.61 9.74
CA VAL A 444 -14.64 17.83 10.12
C VAL A 444 -15.95 18.47 9.64
N PRO A 445 -16.20 19.79 9.82
CA PRO A 445 -17.46 20.40 9.42
C PRO A 445 -17.73 20.32 7.91
N GLU A 446 -16.66 20.36 7.11
CA GLU A 446 -16.76 20.34 5.65
C GLU A 446 -16.98 18.92 5.08
N LEU A 447 -16.53 17.89 5.80
CA LEU A 447 -16.50 16.51 5.30
C LEU A 447 -17.42 15.54 6.08
N GLY A 448 -17.99 15.97 7.20
CA GLY A 448 -18.86 15.13 8.03
C GLY A 448 -18.12 13.97 8.73
N LEU A 449 -16.80 14.10 8.92
CA LEU A 449 -15.97 13.08 9.56
C LEU A 449 -15.96 13.24 11.09
N ARG A 450 -15.36 12.28 11.79
CA ARG A 450 -15.07 12.36 13.23
C ARG A 450 -13.56 12.38 13.44
N THR A 451 -13.08 12.97 14.53
CA THR A 451 -11.67 12.84 14.93
C THR A 451 -11.49 11.65 15.86
N LEU A 452 -10.36 10.98 15.72
CA LEU A 452 -9.92 9.89 16.57
C LEU A 452 -8.46 10.11 16.96
N GLY A 453 -8.25 10.51 18.22
CA GLY A 453 -6.93 10.72 18.80
C GLY A 453 -6.45 9.48 19.54
N ILE A 454 -5.20 9.08 19.28
CA ILE A 454 -4.55 8.00 20.03
C ILE A 454 -3.20 8.47 20.58
N ASP A 455 -2.96 8.22 21.86
CA ASP A 455 -1.69 8.48 22.54
C ASP A 455 -0.97 7.15 22.78
N THR A 456 0.37 7.15 22.73
CA THR A 456 1.18 5.95 22.94
C THR A 456 2.48 6.27 23.68
N ASN A 457 3.12 5.24 24.25
CA ASN A 457 4.49 5.35 24.76
C ASN A 457 5.54 4.72 23.85
N LEU A 458 5.22 4.47 22.59
CA LEU A 458 6.12 3.80 21.63
C LEU A 458 7.48 4.50 21.51
N SER A 459 7.50 5.84 21.46
CA SER A 459 8.74 6.62 21.36
C SER A 459 9.61 6.59 22.63
N GLN A 460 9.05 6.15 23.76
CA GLN A 460 9.79 6.00 25.03
C GLN A 460 10.42 4.62 25.15
N ILE A 461 9.81 3.62 24.51
CA ILE A 461 10.22 2.20 24.59
C ILE A 461 11.09 1.82 23.41
N LEU A 462 10.73 2.26 22.20
CA LEU A 462 11.37 1.82 20.96
C LEU A 462 12.46 2.80 20.53
N PRO A 463 13.68 2.31 20.19
CA PRO A 463 14.84 3.14 19.90
C PRO A 463 14.78 3.83 18.54
N GLU A 464 13.97 3.33 17.61
CA GLU A 464 13.95 3.83 16.23
C GLU A 464 13.32 5.22 16.14
N LYS A 465 13.92 6.05 15.28
CA LYS A 465 13.33 7.34 14.92
C LYS A 465 12.05 7.12 14.12
N PHE A 466 11.01 7.88 14.41
CA PHE A 466 9.68 7.73 13.83
C PHE A 466 9.67 7.63 12.30
N PHE A 467 10.38 8.49 11.58
CA PHE A 467 10.37 8.50 10.12
C PHE A 467 10.94 7.22 9.49
N LYS A 468 11.74 6.43 10.23
CA LYS A 468 12.24 5.14 9.79
C LYS A 468 11.22 4.00 9.95
N VAL A 469 10.17 4.19 10.75
CA VAL A 469 9.21 3.13 11.14
C VAL A 469 7.75 3.60 11.11
N VAL A 470 7.49 4.69 10.41
CA VAL A 470 6.19 5.37 10.40
C VAL A 470 5.00 4.45 10.17
N ASN A 471 5.08 3.57 9.15
CA ASN A 471 3.96 2.71 8.77
C ASN A 471 3.68 1.62 9.80
N PHE A 472 4.72 1.14 10.50
CA PHE A 472 4.57 0.17 11.57
C PHE A 472 3.88 0.77 12.80
N ARG A 473 4.28 1.98 13.21
CA ARG A 473 3.70 2.66 14.36
C ARG A 473 2.27 3.14 14.09
N HIS A 474 2.01 3.70 12.91
CA HIS A 474 0.63 4.04 12.50
C HIS A 474 -0.23 2.79 12.38
N GLY A 475 0.28 1.73 11.75
CA GLY A 475 -0.40 0.44 11.66
C GLY A 475 -0.71 -0.13 13.04
N ALA A 476 0.26 -0.12 13.97
CA ALA A 476 0.06 -0.58 15.33
C ALA A 476 -1.07 0.19 16.06
N ALA A 477 -1.07 1.52 15.94
CA ALA A 477 -2.09 2.35 16.56
C ALA A 477 -3.50 2.10 15.97
N ILE A 478 -3.61 1.86 14.67
CA ILE A 478 -4.89 1.47 14.03
C ILE A 478 -5.31 0.06 14.45
N LEU A 479 -4.37 -0.90 14.50
CA LEU A 479 -4.63 -2.28 14.93
C LEU A 479 -5.05 -2.39 16.39
N ALA A 480 -4.69 -1.45 17.24
CA ALA A 480 -5.23 -1.40 18.61
C ALA A 480 -6.76 -1.22 18.64
N LEU A 481 -7.36 -0.75 17.55
CA LEU A 481 -8.79 -0.43 17.41
C LEU A 481 -9.50 -1.26 16.33
N GLN A 482 -9.10 -2.50 16.11
CA GLN A 482 -9.68 -3.37 15.06
C GLN A 482 -11.20 -3.61 15.21
N LYS A 483 -11.75 -3.47 16.42
CA LYS A 483 -13.22 -3.56 16.66
C LYS A 483 -13.98 -2.35 16.07
N LEU A 484 -13.31 -1.24 15.79
CA LEU A 484 -13.87 -0.06 15.14
C LEU A 484 -13.44 0.04 13.68
N LEU A 485 -12.12 -0.02 13.44
CA LEU A 485 -11.50 0.35 12.18
C LEU A 485 -11.34 -0.86 11.26
N GLY A 486 -12.24 -0.96 10.28
CA GLY A 486 -12.19 -1.98 9.22
C GLY A 486 -11.26 -1.59 8.06
N THR A 487 -10.98 -0.29 7.88
CA THR A 487 -10.12 0.20 6.79
C THR A 487 -9.19 1.31 7.28
N GLY A 488 -7.89 1.12 7.06
CA GLY A 488 -6.85 2.12 7.30
C GLY A 488 -6.27 2.63 5.98
N LEU A 489 -6.57 3.87 5.58
CA LEU A 489 -6.03 4.49 4.38
C LEU A 489 -4.74 5.24 4.74
N ILE A 490 -3.60 4.65 4.39
CA ILE A 490 -2.28 5.26 4.55
C ILE A 490 -2.04 6.21 3.39
N SER A 491 -1.94 7.50 3.68
CA SER A 491 -1.69 8.53 2.67
C SER A 491 -0.24 8.44 2.18
N SER A 492 0.00 7.83 1.03
CA SER A 492 1.34 7.62 0.49
C SER A 492 2.04 8.93 0.13
N GLY A 493 3.28 9.06 0.54
CA GLY A 493 4.16 10.16 0.15
C GLY A 493 4.86 9.93 -1.19
N TYR A 494 4.94 8.68 -1.66
CA TYR A 494 5.76 8.26 -2.80
C TYR A 494 4.93 7.47 -3.82
N ARG A 495 5.47 7.36 -5.05
CA ARG A 495 4.82 6.57 -6.10
C ARG A 495 5.17 5.08 -6.00
N TYR A 496 4.34 4.22 -6.55
CA TYR A 496 4.59 2.78 -6.67
C TYR A 496 5.92 2.44 -7.37
N PHE A 497 6.42 3.30 -8.25
CA PHE A 497 7.65 3.10 -9.03
C PHE A 497 8.90 3.74 -8.41
N GLU A 498 8.79 4.25 -7.20
CA GLU A 498 9.89 4.87 -6.46
C GLU A 498 10.19 4.14 -5.15
N PRO A 499 9.94 2.82 -5.03
CA PRO A 499 10.18 2.14 -3.77
C PRO A 499 11.69 2.11 -3.51
N ARG A 500 12.08 2.73 -2.41
CA ARG A 500 13.43 2.68 -1.87
C ARG A 500 13.32 2.44 -0.39
N ALA A 501 13.96 1.41 0.13
CA ALA A 501 14.30 1.36 1.52
C ALA A 501 15.77 1.80 1.58
N ASP A 502 15.98 3.03 1.99
CA ASP A 502 17.30 3.59 2.22
C ASP A 502 17.38 4.12 3.66
N ASP A 503 18.52 4.66 4.03
CA ASP A 503 18.73 5.29 5.35
C ASP A 503 17.73 6.43 5.65
N ALA A 504 17.02 6.92 4.63
CA ALA A 504 16.03 8.00 4.78
C ALA A 504 14.68 7.52 5.32
N GLY A 505 14.39 6.19 5.27
CA GLY A 505 13.18 5.60 5.84
C GLY A 505 12.47 4.61 4.93
N ILE A 506 11.48 3.92 5.47
CA ILE A 506 10.70 2.87 4.80
C ILE A 506 9.37 3.36 4.20
N ALA A 507 9.12 4.67 4.24
CA ALA A 507 7.89 5.24 3.68
C ALA A 507 7.75 5.04 2.15
N TYR A 508 8.84 4.71 1.46
CA TYR A 508 8.83 4.31 0.05
C TYR A 508 8.19 2.93 -0.20
N CYS A 509 8.05 2.11 0.85
CA CYS A 509 7.48 0.77 0.78
C CYS A 509 6.10 0.69 1.46
N ASP A 510 5.45 1.84 1.69
CA ASP A 510 4.22 1.93 2.47
C ASP A 510 3.11 1.00 1.95
N MET A 511 2.95 0.84 0.65
CA MET A 511 1.95 -0.03 0.06
C MET A 511 2.10 -1.50 0.48
N LEU A 512 3.34 -2.00 0.52
CA LEU A 512 3.61 -3.41 0.82
C LEU A 512 3.58 -3.67 2.33
N ILE A 513 4.12 -2.72 3.11
CA ILE A 513 4.03 -2.78 4.56
C ILE A 513 2.55 -2.75 4.99
N ALA A 514 1.76 -1.83 4.42
CA ALA A 514 0.35 -1.71 4.69
C ALA A 514 -0.40 -3.03 4.40
N ALA A 515 -0.21 -3.60 3.21
CA ALA A 515 -0.84 -4.87 2.85
C ALA A 515 -0.47 -6.00 3.83
N CYS A 516 0.83 -6.12 4.19
CA CYS A 516 1.31 -7.17 5.08
C CYS A 516 0.89 -6.99 6.56
N LEU A 517 0.53 -5.79 6.99
CA LEU A 517 -0.05 -5.54 8.32
C LEU A 517 -1.56 -5.75 8.37
N SER A 518 -2.21 -5.97 7.22
CA SER A 518 -3.66 -6.23 7.17
C SER A 518 -4.04 -7.53 7.89
N THR A 519 -5.19 -7.50 8.53
CA THR A 519 -5.81 -8.64 9.19
C THR A 519 -7.07 -9.08 8.43
N GLU A 520 -7.80 -10.06 8.95
CA GLU A 520 -9.11 -10.47 8.42
C GLU A 520 -10.17 -9.36 8.59
N TYR A 521 -9.94 -8.40 9.47
CA TYR A 521 -10.89 -7.38 9.90
C TYR A 521 -10.47 -5.97 9.52
N THR A 522 -9.21 -5.62 9.71
CA THR A 522 -8.66 -4.31 9.37
C THR A 522 -7.78 -4.44 8.14
N VAL A 523 -8.19 -3.83 7.05
CA VAL A 523 -7.44 -3.81 5.80
C VAL A 523 -6.76 -2.46 5.62
N PHE A 524 -5.46 -2.48 5.35
CA PHE A 524 -4.70 -1.27 5.05
C PHE A 524 -4.55 -1.09 3.55
N HIS A 525 -4.69 0.14 3.09
CA HIS A 525 -4.44 0.55 1.72
C HIS A 525 -3.52 1.76 1.69
N SER A 526 -2.58 1.78 0.74
CA SER A 526 -1.76 2.96 0.46
C SER A 526 -2.49 3.81 -0.59
N THR A 527 -2.95 4.98 -0.19
CA THR A 527 -3.75 5.86 -1.06
C THR A 527 -2.89 6.92 -1.73
N GLY A 528 -3.07 7.10 -3.04
CA GLY A 528 -2.41 8.14 -3.82
C GLY A 528 -0.99 7.80 -4.28
N ALA A 529 -0.54 6.55 -4.14
CA ALA A 529 0.76 6.10 -4.66
C ALA A 529 0.82 6.02 -6.20
N GLY A 530 -0.31 6.08 -6.90
CA GLY A 530 -0.38 6.25 -8.35
C GLY A 530 0.00 7.65 -8.85
N PHE A 531 0.11 8.65 -7.95
CA PHE A 531 0.28 10.06 -8.29
C PHE A 531 1.57 10.65 -7.73
N SER A 532 2.26 11.45 -8.53
CA SER A 532 3.38 12.25 -8.06
C SER A 532 2.89 13.41 -7.18
N ARG A 533 3.80 13.99 -6.39
CA ARG A 533 3.44 15.13 -5.53
C ARG A 533 2.94 16.35 -6.32
N ILE A 534 3.49 16.59 -7.49
CA ILE A 534 3.01 17.64 -8.41
C ILE A 534 1.58 17.38 -8.85
N GLN A 535 1.26 16.15 -9.26
CA GLN A 535 -0.09 15.76 -9.67
C GLN A 535 -1.09 15.87 -8.52
N LYS A 536 -0.68 15.52 -7.29
CA LYS A 536 -1.50 15.70 -6.10
C LYS A 536 -1.80 17.19 -5.85
N LEU A 537 -0.79 18.05 -5.89
CA LEU A 537 -0.95 19.48 -5.68
C LEU A 537 -1.78 20.15 -6.79
N GLU A 538 -1.64 19.71 -8.03
CA GLU A 538 -2.47 20.15 -9.14
C GLU A 538 -3.96 19.88 -8.87
N GLN A 539 -4.30 18.65 -8.46
CA GLN A 539 -5.69 18.32 -8.10
C GLN A 539 -6.16 19.06 -6.84
N LEU A 540 -5.30 19.17 -5.82
CA LEU A 540 -5.61 19.90 -4.60
C LEU A 540 -5.84 21.40 -4.81
N SER A 541 -5.23 21.99 -5.84
CA SER A 541 -5.48 23.40 -6.19
C SER A 541 -6.94 23.66 -6.61
N GLN A 542 -7.64 22.61 -7.05
CA GLN A 542 -9.06 22.66 -7.38
C GLN A 542 -9.98 22.26 -6.21
N PHE A 543 -9.41 21.77 -5.09
CA PHE A 543 -10.17 21.40 -3.90
C PHE A 543 -10.28 22.58 -2.93
N PRO A 544 -11.47 23.21 -2.80
CA PRO A 544 -11.62 24.43 -2.01
C PRO A 544 -11.10 24.29 -0.57
N LEU A 545 -11.43 23.19 0.09
CA LEU A 545 -10.99 22.92 1.46
C LEU A 545 -9.46 22.98 1.60
N ALA A 546 -8.70 22.40 0.64
CA ALA A 546 -7.24 22.39 0.70
C ALA A 546 -6.64 23.81 0.72
N ARG A 547 -7.26 24.78 0.06
CA ARG A 547 -6.78 26.17 0.01
C ARG A 547 -6.74 26.84 1.38
N HIS A 548 -7.64 26.43 2.29
CA HIS A 548 -7.81 27.03 3.62
C HIS A 548 -7.19 26.19 4.75
N VAL A 549 -6.90 24.90 4.51
CA VAL A 549 -6.46 23.99 5.59
C VAL A 549 -5.13 23.29 5.33
N LEU A 550 -4.56 23.36 4.12
CA LEU A 550 -3.32 22.67 3.77
C LEU A 550 -2.19 22.99 4.75
N HIS A 551 -1.62 21.96 5.39
CA HIS A 551 -0.61 22.11 6.43
C HIS A 551 0.55 21.12 6.27
N PRO A 552 1.44 21.34 5.31
CA PRO A 552 2.65 20.51 5.17
C PRO A 552 3.70 20.78 6.27
N CYS A 553 3.53 21.82 7.06
CA CYS A 553 4.51 22.26 8.04
C CYS A 553 4.76 21.22 9.13
N ILE A 554 6.05 21.01 9.48
CA ILE A 554 6.44 20.13 10.60
C ILE A 554 6.31 20.83 11.96
N TYR A 555 6.15 22.15 11.97
CA TYR A 555 6.02 22.92 13.20
C TYR A 555 4.56 23.28 13.47
N VAL A 556 4.13 23.01 14.70
CA VAL A 556 2.83 23.50 15.17
C VAL A 556 3.01 24.96 15.59
N THR A 557 2.67 25.89 14.71
CA THR A 557 2.78 27.34 14.96
C THR A 557 1.39 27.95 15.05
N PRO A 558 1.24 29.15 15.68
CA PRO A 558 -0.02 29.90 15.64
C PRO A 558 -0.45 30.27 14.21
N LYS A 559 0.51 30.47 13.31
CA LYS A 559 0.29 30.60 11.86
C LYS A 559 0.15 29.22 11.24
N ILE A 560 -0.63 29.10 10.17
CA ILE A 560 -0.94 27.82 9.54
C ILE A 560 0.35 27.13 9.06
N ASN A 561 1.23 27.83 8.36
CA ASN A 561 2.51 27.29 7.89
C ASN A 561 3.66 28.26 8.16
N CYS A 562 4.84 27.77 8.54
CA CYS A 562 6.01 28.62 8.79
C CYS A 562 6.60 29.22 7.49
N GLY A 563 6.33 28.62 6.33
CA GLY A 563 6.82 29.04 5.01
C GLY A 563 8.32 28.80 4.76
N THR A 564 9.07 28.29 5.74
CA THR A 564 10.56 28.22 5.69
C THR A 564 11.14 26.83 5.90
N CYS A 565 10.39 25.87 6.49
CA CYS A 565 10.88 24.49 6.61
C CYS A 565 10.87 23.77 5.26
N GLY A 566 11.62 22.68 5.14
CA GLY A 566 11.77 21.93 3.90
C GLY A 566 10.43 21.50 3.28
N LYS A 567 9.47 21.05 4.11
CA LYS A 567 8.12 20.68 3.64
C LYS A 567 7.34 21.89 3.10
N CYS A 568 7.39 23.04 3.78
CA CYS A 568 6.74 24.28 3.31
C CYS A 568 7.37 24.77 2.00
N LEU A 569 8.71 24.80 1.93
CA LEU A 569 9.43 25.31 0.76
C LEU A 569 9.12 24.47 -0.48
N ARG A 570 9.26 23.14 -0.40
CA ARG A 570 8.98 22.28 -1.56
C ARG A 570 7.52 22.37 -2.01
N THR A 571 6.56 22.51 -1.08
CA THR A 571 5.14 22.70 -1.43
C THR A 571 4.90 24.02 -2.13
N GLN A 572 5.45 25.14 -1.61
CA GLN A 572 5.34 26.46 -2.25
C GLN A 572 6.00 26.50 -3.63
N VAL A 573 7.18 25.87 -3.80
CA VAL A 573 7.86 25.76 -5.11
C VAL A 573 6.98 25.02 -6.11
N SER A 574 6.41 23.89 -5.71
CA SER A 574 5.52 23.10 -6.58
C SER A 574 4.26 23.88 -6.96
N LEU A 575 3.59 24.52 -6.00
CA LEU A 575 2.41 25.36 -6.27
C LEU A 575 2.75 26.55 -7.16
N TYR A 576 3.92 27.16 -6.97
CA TYR A 576 4.38 28.25 -7.83
C TYR A 576 4.65 27.78 -9.26
N ALA A 577 5.30 26.62 -9.42
CA ALA A 577 5.54 26.01 -10.73
C ALA A 577 4.25 25.68 -11.48
N LEU A 578 3.21 25.28 -10.76
CA LEU A 578 1.86 25.07 -11.29
C LEU A 578 1.10 26.36 -11.60
N GLY A 579 1.55 27.53 -11.09
CA GLY A 579 0.82 28.79 -11.20
C GLY A 579 -0.31 28.95 -10.18
N GLU A 580 -0.37 28.10 -9.16
CA GLU A 580 -1.49 27.97 -8.23
C GLU A 580 -1.21 28.56 -6.83
N LEU A 581 0.01 29.04 -6.56
CA LEU A 581 0.43 29.45 -5.21
C LEU A 581 -0.47 30.56 -4.61
N GLU A 582 -0.94 31.51 -5.42
CA GLU A 582 -1.78 32.62 -4.97
C GLU A 582 -3.11 32.12 -4.37
N ARG A 583 -3.63 31.01 -4.82
CA ARG A 583 -4.86 30.40 -4.27
C ARG A 583 -4.70 29.87 -2.86
N PHE A 584 -3.46 29.74 -2.39
CA PHE A 584 -3.12 29.24 -1.06
C PHE A 584 -2.64 30.35 -0.12
N SER A 585 -3.03 31.61 -0.39
CA SER A 585 -2.68 32.78 0.43
C SER A 585 -3.17 32.68 1.88
N ASP A 586 -4.24 31.93 2.13
CA ASP A 586 -4.78 31.72 3.50
C ASP A 586 -3.85 30.83 4.35
N VAL A 587 -3.04 29.99 3.71
CA VAL A 587 -2.19 29.02 4.40
C VAL A 587 -0.69 29.30 4.24
N PHE A 588 -0.28 30.11 3.26
CA PHE A 588 1.10 30.53 3.03
C PHE A 588 1.21 32.07 2.94
N ASP A 589 2.31 32.60 3.45
CA ASP A 589 2.71 33.99 3.23
C ASP A 589 3.32 34.11 1.81
N VAL A 590 2.46 34.40 0.83
CA VAL A 590 2.85 34.44 -0.59
C VAL A 590 3.81 35.59 -0.87
N ASP A 591 3.67 36.74 -0.19
CA ASP A 591 4.55 37.91 -0.37
C ASP A 591 5.97 37.62 0.11
N LYS A 592 6.11 36.86 1.19
CA LYS A 592 7.42 36.36 1.65
C LYS A 592 8.06 35.41 0.63
N PHE A 593 7.26 34.59 -0.06
CA PHE A 593 7.75 33.70 -1.12
C PHE A 593 8.11 34.47 -2.38
N LYS A 594 7.55 35.68 -2.66
CA LYS A 594 7.91 36.50 -3.84
C LYS A 594 9.40 36.88 -3.88
N LYS A 595 10.13 36.84 -2.76
CA LYS A 595 11.60 36.88 -2.71
C LYS A 595 12.23 35.53 -3.12
N LYS A 596 11.62 34.87 -4.08
CA LYS A 596 11.79 33.45 -4.47
C LYS A 596 13.14 33.08 -5.05
N THR A 597 13.87 34.05 -5.65
CA THR A 597 15.14 33.77 -6.31
C THR A 597 16.14 33.06 -5.40
N THR A 598 16.29 33.52 -4.17
CA THR A 598 17.18 32.87 -3.19
C THR A 598 16.65 31.51 -2.73
N ILE A 599 15.32 31.39 -2.56
CA ILE A 599 14.68 30.12 -2.15
C ILE A 599 14.89 29.06 -3.23
N LEU A 600 14.59 29.39 -4.48
CA LEU A 600 14.77 28.49 -5.63
C LEU A 600 16.22 28.13 -5.85
N ALA A 601 17.16 29.11 -5.75
CA ALA A 601 18.59 28.84 -5.85
C ALA A 601 19.08 27.86 -4.77
N ARG A 602 18.57 27.96 -3.54
CA ARG A 602 18.88 26.98 -2.47
C ARG A 602 18.36 25.60 -2.80
N GLN A 603 17.15 25.47 -3.34
CA GLN A 603 16.59 24.17 -3.72
C GLN A 603 17.42 23.51 -4.84
N TYR A 604 17.78 24.26 -5.90
CA TYR A 604 18.71 23.76 -6.94
C TYR A 604 20.07 23.36 -6.35
N ALA A 605 20.64 24.18 -5.48
CA ALA A 605 21.93 23.85 -4.85
C ALA A 605 21.86 22.59 -4.00
N GLU A 606 20.74 22.35 -3.32
CA GLU A 606 20.51 21.13 -2.52
C GLU A 606 20.41 19.89 -3.39
N THR A 607 19.71 19.93 -4.53
CA THR A 607 19.64 18.80 -5.46
C THR A 607 21.02 18.47 -6.06
N TRP A 608 21.88 19.47 -6.32
CA TRP A 608 23.19 19.25 -6.90
C TRP A 608 24.26 18.77 -5.90
N ILE A 609 24.09 19.04 -4.62
CA ILE A 609 25.05 18.64 -3.57
C ILE A 609 24.68 17.27 -2.97
N SER A 610 23.41 16.90 -3.00
CA SER A 610 22.92 15.67 -2.39
C SER A 610 23.22 14.45 -3.26
N ASN A 611 23.79 13.41 -2.66
CA ASN A 611 23.93 12.11 -3.33
C ASN A 611 22.58 11.39 -3.49
N SER A 612 21.55 11.80 -2.72
CA SER A 612 20.19 11.31 -2.78
C SER A 612 19.24 12.51 -2.68
N PRO A 613 19.01 13.23 -3.78
CA PRO A 613 18.16 14.40 -3.78
C PRO A 613 16.71 14.00 -3.48
N ASN A 614 15.98 14.91 -2.83
CA ASN A 614 14.57 14.67 -2.51
C ASN A 614 13.72 14.73 -3.80
N CYS A 615 13.12 13.60 -4.18
CA CYS A 615 12.33 13.47 -5.42
C CYS A 615 11.24 14.54 -5.56
N HIS A 616 10.61 14.96 -4.47
CA HIS A 616 9.57 16.00 -4.50
C HIS A 616 10.12 17.40 -4.80
N VAL A 617 11.37 17.67 -4.46
CA VAL A 617 12.05 18.92 -4.83
C VAL A 617 12.39 18.87 -6.32
N GLU A 618 12.94 17.75 -6.78
CA GLU A 618 13.26 17.54 -8.21
C GLU A 618 12.02 17.67 -9.10
N GLU A 619 10.90 17.05 -8.73
CA GLU A 619 9.63 17.20 -9.44
C GLU A 619 9.18 18.67 -9.55
N GLY A 620 9.25 19.41 -8.43
CA GLY A 620 8.89 20.83 -8.40
C GLY A 620 9.77 21.68 -9.30
N LEU A 621 11.08 21.44 -9.29
CA LEU A 621 12.04 22.15 -10.14
C LEU A 621 11.89 21.77 -11.62
N ALA A 622 11.68 20.50 -11.93
CA ALA A 622 11.41 20.02 -13.30
C ALA A 622 10.12 20.65 -13.86
N GLN A 623 9.08 20.78 -13.06
CA GLN A 623 7.85 21.47 -13.46
C GLN A 623 8.08 22.96 -13.71
N LEU A 624 8.93 23.61 -12.90
CA LEU A 624 9.30 25.01 -13.09
C LEU A 624 10.07 25.21 -14.41
N GLU A 625 10.97 24.29 -14.76
CA GLU A 625 11.68 24.32 -16.03
C GLU A 625 10.75 24.17 -17.25
N LYS A 626 9.74 23.30 -17.15
CA LYS A 626 8.73 23.11 -18.20
C LYS A 626 7.88 24.37 -18.44
N LYS A 627 7.71 25.21 -17.41
CA LYS A 627 6.96 26.47 -17.51
C LYS A 627 7.66 27.51 -18.40
N GLY A 628 8.96 27.36 -18.64
CA GLY A 628 9.73 28.25 -19.51
C GLY A 628 10.17 29.56 -18.84
N ASP A 629 10.12 29.65 -17.51
CA ASP A 629 10.67 30.79 -16.77
C ASP A 629 12.18 30.90 -17.01
N ASN A 630 12.70 32.15 -17.13
CA ASN A 630 14.15 32.34 -17.22
C ASN A 630 14.83 32.04 -15.90
N LEU A 631 15.35 30.82 -15.76
CA LEU A 631 15.99 30.31 -14.55
C LEU A 631 17.50 30.54 -14.49
N LEU A 632 18.09 31.20 -15.49
CA LEU A 632 19.55 31.38 -15.60
C LEU A 632 20.14 32.03 -14.33
N LEU A 633 19.57 33.13 -13.88
CA LEU A 633 20.01 33.82 -12.67
C LEU A 633 19.88 32.94 -11.42
N ILE A 634 18.80 32.19 -11.33
CA ILE A 634 18.56 31.26 -10.20
C ILE A 634 19.60 30.16 -10.17
N LYS A 635 19.91 29.58 -11.33
CA LYS A 635 20.94 28.53 -11.49
C LYS A 635 22.34 29.08 -11.20
N LEU A 636 22.66 30.28 -11.65
CA LEU A 636 23.95 30.94 -11.31
C LEU A 636 24.11 31.18 -9.81
N LEU A 637 23.05 31.66 -9.14
CA LEU A 637 23.06 31.80 -7.69
C LEU A 637 23.18 30.46 -6.96
N ALA A 638 22.56 29.40 -7.49
CA ALA A 638 22.71 28.05 -6.96
C ALA A 638 24.16 27.55 -7.06
N VAL A 639 24.85 27.77 -8.19
CA VAL A 639 26.29 27.48 -8.35
C VAL A 639 27.09 28.22 -7.29
N GLY A 640 26.84 29.51 -7.05
CA GLY A 640 27.49 30.28 -6.00
C GLY A 640 27.31 29.69 -4.60
N ILE A 641 26.07 29.20 -4.29
CA ILE A 641 25.78 28.54 -3.01
C ILE A 641 26.55 27.21 -2.88
N VAL A 642 26.63 26.42 -3.96
CA VAL A 642 27.39 25.15 -3.99
C VAL A 642 28.88 25.41 -3.72
N ILE A 643 29.47 26.35 -4.44
CA ILE A 643 30.89 26.73 -4.26
C ILE A 643 31.11 27.17 -2.82
N GLY A 644 30.29 28.08 -2.29
CA GLY A 644 30.43 28.57 -0.92
C GLY A 644 30.34 27.47 0.15
N ARG A 645 29.42 26.51 -0.02
CA ARG A 645 29.28 25.34 0.88
C ARG A 645 30.51 24.41 0.76
N THR A 646 31.01 24.17 -0.44
CA THR A 646 32.17 23.31 -0.69
C THR A 646 33.42 23.92 -0.07
N VAL A 647 33.66 25.21 -0.29
CA VAL A 647 34.77 25.95 0.31
C VAL A 647 34.70 25.87 1.84
N LYS A 648 33.55 26.14 2.42
CA LYS A 648 33.34 26.06 3.89
C LYS A 648 33.57 24.64 4.43
N ARG A 649 33.15 23.60 3.70
CA ARG A 649 33.35 22.18 4.07
C ARG A 649 34.84 21.81 4.01
N THR A 650 35.53 22.22 2.95
CA THR A 650 36.96 22.01 2.77
C THR A 650 37.79 22.73 3.85
N TYR A 651 37.44 24.00 4.13
CA TYR A 651 38.05 24.77 5.21
C TYR A 651 37.87 24.10 6.58
N ARG A 652 36.66 23.65 6.90
CA ARG A 652 36.39 22.92 8.15
C ARG A 652 37.14 21.58 8.24
N ARG A 653 37.30 20.87 7.12
CA ARG A 653 38.12 19.64 7.05
C ARG A 653 39.59 19.97 7.26
N PHE A 654 40.08 21.04 6.65
CA PHE A 654 41.43 21.53 6.84
C PHE A 654 41.68 21.92 8.31
N CYS A 655 40.83 22.71 8.92
CA CYS A 655 40.90 23.07 10.34
C CYS A 655 40.87 21.88 11.30
N ARG A 656 40.19 20.78 10.93
CA ARG A 656 40.13 19.53 11.71
C ARG A 656 41.27 18.57 11.39
N SER A 657 42.00 18.79 10.30
CA SER A 657 43.15 17.96 9.96
C SER A 657 44.37 18.45 10.73
N GLY A 658 45.27 17.53 11.11
CA GLY A 658 46.54 17.87 11.77
C GLY A 658 47.41 18.86 10.99
N LEU A 659 47.16 19.06 9.69
CA LEU A 659 47.81 20.05 8.82
C LEU A 659 47.54 21.50 9.27
N TYR A 660 46.36 21.85 9.79
CA TYR A 660 46.09 23.18 10.33
C TYR A 660 47.01 23.50 11.51
N ASN A 661 47.19 22.55 12.42
CA ASN A 661 48.06 22.69 13.56
C ASN A 661 49.55 22.74 13.17
N LEU A 662 49.92 22.17 12.02
CA LEU A 662 51.26 22.25 11.46
C LEU A 662 51.51 23.63 10.81
N PHE A 663 50.52 24.17 10.08
CA PHE A 663 50.62 25.47 9.41
C PHE A 663 50.64 26.65 10.40
N MET A 664 49.98 26.53 11.57
CA MET A 664 49.96 27.58 12.59
C MET A 664 51.18 27.53 13.52
N LYS A 665 52.09 26.55 13.34
CA LYS A 665 53.39 26.46 14.05
C LYS A 665 54.56 27.03 13.27
N PHE A 666 54.36 27.49 12.04
CA PHE A 666 55.26 28.29 11.22
C PHE A 666 54.76 29.74 11.14
#